data_8fd195c3f1cb2984a85458d6a62a58af
#
_entry.id   8fd195c3f1cb2984a85458d6a62a58af
#
_cell.length_a   1.000
_cell.length_b   1.000
_cell.length_c   1.000
_cell.angle_alpha   90.00
_cell.angle_beta   90.00
_cell.angle_gamma   90.00
#
_symmetry.space_group_name_H-M   'P 1'
#
loop_
_entity.id
_entity.type
_entity.pdbx_description
1 polymer ?
#
loop_
_entity_poly.entity_id
_entity_poly.type
_entity_poly.pdbx_seq_one_letter_code
_entity_poly.pdbx_strand_id
1 'polypeptide(L)'
;MILPSPVAHALVRAVSRLVSTPCGDTASLEAPGVGMSACATSLLLALLLTAAALPAQTPTPTLDQAESLWKQHRYVESNDTFRALVAAHPRNAEYRVRWGRLFLERFNAPDAAKLFNEALEIQPKQADALLGLALVAADGFEAQASHFAHQALEADPHMLEAQELLARLALEDNDPAKAAEEAHKALDMSANATQAKAILATIDWLNDKSDTPWDPHDGPAYETAGRIFVLNRRYEEGILLFRKAIAVQPDLWSARSQLGINLMRLGLEDEARADLEMCFENGYKDKPTVNTLRLMDSYKNFITYKTDRTILRLHKKEAELLHPYFETEMLRALDTYDKKYGYKLDRPVQVEVYPDHEDFAVRTMGMPGLGALGVTFGYVVAMDSPSGRPPGTFHWASTMWHELSHVYVLNMTNFRVPRWFTEGLAVHEETAVSPEWGDRLDPHVIMAIKDKKLLPVAELDRGFVRPEYPTQVVVSYFEAGRMCDYIDSEWGWPKLLAMIHDFAGGASTPEVIEKELGIKPEEFDKRFMAALTAETKKTVDGFDEWRKNLKTVAAEYKDHDYGAMIRDASGIRDIYPDYVEVGNVYQFLADAYLAKDDKMAAIAELERYANEGGRSPDTLKQLATLLEEAGNRKEAAEVLDRLNYIYPVDEDLHRRLGDLWLSLGNTAGAIREYQAVLAKAPTDPAASHFSLAKAYRTANRTDAAKDELLLSLEAAPGFRPAQKMLLELSK
;
A
#
# COMPACT_ATOMS: atom_id res chain seq x y z
N MET A 1 -7.79 9.07 -24.82
CA MET A 1 -7.61 8.92 -23.36
C MET A 1 -6.95 7.57 -23.16
N ILE A 2 -5.65 7.51 -22.98
CA ILE A 2 -4.96 6.29 -22.58
C ILE A 2 -5.33 6.11 -21.13
N LEU A 3 -5.99 4.99 -20.78
CA LEU A 3 -6.26 4.64 -19.40
C LEU A 3 -4.89 4.36 -18.74
N PRO A 4 -4.59 4.93 -17.57
CA PRO A 4 -3.37 4.60 -16.85
C PRO A 4 -3.40 3.14 -16.42
N SER A 5 -2.23 2.54 -16.25
CA SER A 5 -2.01 1.19 -15.71
C SER A 5 -2.89 0.92 -14.49
N PRO A 6 -3.53 -0.25 -14.37
CA PRO A 6 -4.30 -0.62 -13.19
C PRO A 6 -3.49 -0.54 -11.89
N VAL A 7 -2.20 -0.80 -11.93
CA VAL A 7 -1.29 -0.70 -10.77
C VAL A 7 -1.01 0.76 -10.43
N ALA A 8 -0.71 1.61 -11.42
CA ALA A 8 -0.59 3.06 -11.25
C ALA A 8 -1.94 3.68 -10.82
N HIS A 9 -3.07 3.13 -11.30
CA HIS A 9 -4.40 3.55 -10.84
C HIS A 9 -4.68 3.18 -9.38
N ALA A 10 -4.19 2.04 -8.90
CA ALA A 10 -4.36 1.66 -7.51
C ALA A 10 -3.55 2.58 -6.58
N LEU A 11 -2.28 2.83 -6.90
CA LEU A 11 -1.41 3.76 -6.17
C LEU A 11 -1.92 5.22 -6.28
N VAL A 12 -2.26 5.67 -7.48
CA VAL A 12 -2.80 7.04 -7.72
C VAL A 12 -4.19 7.21 -7.11
N ARG A 13 -5.06 6.19 -7.12
CA ARG A 13 -6.37 6.28 -6.44
C ARG A 13 -6.28 6.33 -4.93
N ALA A 14 -5.29 5.68 -4.34
CA ALA A 14 -5.07 5.77 -2.90
C ALA A 14 -4.54 7.14 -2.50
N VAL A 15 -3.59 7.68 -3.25
CA VAL A 15 -3.10 9.05 -3.06
C VAL A 15 -4.17 10.09 -3.44
N SER A 16 -4.94 9.88 -4.52
CA SER A 16 -6.03 10.78 -4.93
C SER A 16 -7.25 10.75 -4.03
N ARG A 17 -7.54 9.62 -3.36
CA ARG A 17 -8.62 9.56 -2.36
C ARG A 17 -8.27 10.27 -1.05
N LEU A 18 -6.99 10.49 -0.79
CA LEU A 18 -6.53 11.37 0.28
C LEU A 18 -6.61 12.86 -0.12
N VAL A 19 -6.70 13.17 -1.41
CA VAL A 19 -6.55 14.56 -1.92
C VAL A 19 -7.81 15.15 -2.58
N SER A 20 -8.80 14.35 -3.02
CA SER A 20 -9.98 14.94 -3.66
C SER A 20 -11.21 14.02 -3.68
N THR A 21 -12.21 14.35 -2.93
CA THR A 21 -13.62 14.07 -3.23
C THR A 21 -14.24 15.34 -3.80
N PRO A 22 -14.53 15.43 -5.10
CA PRO A 22 -15.46 16.44 -5.56
C PRO A 22 -16.87 15.99 -5.19
N CYS A 23 -17.59 16.85 -4.52
CA CYS A 23 -19.02 16.83 -4.36
C CYS A 23 -19.67 16.80 -5.77
N GLY A 24 -20.51 15.82 -6.07
CA GLY A 24 -21.19 15.75 -7.35
C GLY A 24 -22.30 14.69 -7.36
N ASP A 25 -23.50 15.20 -7.30
CA ASP A 25 -24.75 14.66 -7.81
C ASP A 25 -25.52 13.62 -7.00
N THR A 26 -26.49 14.18 -6.27
CA THR A 26 -27.73 13.53 -5.83
C THR A 26 -28.52 13.04 -7.04
N ALA A 27 -28.54 11.73 -7.29
CA ALA A 27 -29.54 11.10 -8.13
C ALA A 27 -30.77 10.77 -7.27
N SER A 28 -31.85 11.48 -7.54
CA SER A 28 -33.18 11.22 -7.04
C SER A 28 -33.66 9.81 -7.47
N LEU A 29 -33.95 8.96 -6.52
CA LEU A 29 -34.75 7.75 -6.75
C LEU A 29 -36.21 8.08 -6.40
N GLU A 30 -37.04 8.21 -7.43
CA GLU A 30 -38.47 8.20 -7.35
C GLU A 30 -38.97 6.81 -6.93
N ALA A 31 -39.81 6.76 -5.90
CA ALA A 31 -40.61 5.58 -5.60
C ALA A 31 -42.06 5.79 -6.14
N PRO A 32 -42.70 4.74 -6.67
CA PRO A 32 -44.00 4.86 -7.33
C PRO A 32 -45.13 5.03 -6.34
N GLY A 33 -46.08 5.89 -6.73
CA GLY A 33 -47.27 6.21 -5.97
C GLY A 33 -48.33 5.10 -5.91
N VAL A 34 -49.04 5.10 -4.85
CA VAL A 34 -50.39 4.52 -4.79
C VAL A 34 -51.33 5.62 -4.32
N GLY A 35 -52.32 5.85 -5.15
CA GLY A 35 -53.24 6.93 -4.98
C GLY A 35 -54.53 6.56 -4.21
N MET A 36 -55.33 7.59 -4.08
CA MET A 36 -56.78 7.66 -3.78
C MET A 36 -57.14 7.62 -2.28
N SER A 37 -58.03 8.40 -1.76
CA SER A 37 -59.18 9.10 -2.28
C SER A 37 -59.71 10.07 -1.24
N ALA A 38 -60.37 11.10 -1.73
CA ALA A 38 -61.06 12.15 -1.01
C ALA A 38 -62.15 11.67 -0.04
N CYS A 39 -62.39 12.42 1.02
CA CYS A 39 -63.73 12.86 1.33
C CYS A 39 -63.72 14.11 2.21
N ALA A 40 -64.59 15.03 1.79
CA ALA A 40 -64.75 16.36 2.32
C ALA A 40 -65.71 16.38 3.53
N THR A 41 -65.76 17.59 4.10
CA THR A 41 -66.83 18.21 4.96
C THR A 41 -66.77 18.00 6.45
N SER A 42 -66.48 19.04 7.21
CA SER A 42 -67.50 19.92 7.85
C SER A 42 -66.85 21.01 8.69
N LEU A 43 -67.20 22.25 8.39
CA LEU A 43 -67.08 23.44 9.24
C LEU A 43 -67.90 23.30 10.50
N LEU A 44 -67.41 23.79 11.64
CA LEU A 44 -68.05 24.90 12.42
C LEU A 44 -67.36 25.12 13.78
N LEU A 45 -66.95 26.34 13.95
CA LEU A 45 -66.97 27.19 15.16
C LEU A 45 -66.69 26.56 16.54
N ALA A 46 -65.50 26.92 17.09
CA ALA A 46 -65.44 27.31 18.52
C ALA A 46 -64.31 28.35 18.67
N LEU A 47 -64.69 29.60 18.67
CA LEU A 47 -63.87 30.68 19.26
C LEU A 47 -63.93 30.51 20.77
N LEU A 48 -62.78 30.21 21.39
CA LEU A 48 -62.55 30.48 22.82
C LEU A 48 -61.01 30.67 23.02
N LEU A 49 -60.66 31.87 23.36
CA LEU A 49 -59.53 32.34 24.11
C LEU A 49 -58.41 31.28 24.33
N THR A 50 -57.42 31.23 23.48
CA THR A 50 -56.10 30.79 23.86
C THR A 50 -55.23 32.03 24.01
N ALA A 51 -54.94 32.38 25.27
CA ALA A 51 -53.82 33.25 25.57
C ALA A 51 -52.61 32.68 24.83
N ALA A 52 -52.06 33.45 23.92
CA ALA A 52 -50.80 33.13 23.27
C ALA A 52 -49.71 33.02 24.36
N ALA A 53 -49.45 31.80 24.80
CA ALA A 53 -48.20 31.50 25.45
C ALA A 53 -47.15 31.76 24.38
N LEU A 54 -46.46 32.89 24.46
CA LEU A 54 -45.19 33.09 23.77
C LEU A 54 -44.36 31.85 24.02
N PRO A 55 -43.84 31.16 22.98
CA PRO A 55 -42.91 30.09 23.22
C PRO A 55 -41.80 30.69 24.08
N ALA A 56 -41.56 30.07 25.24
CA ALA A 56 -40.40 30.41 26.06
C ALA A 56 -39.21 30.36 25.13
N GLN A 57 -38.59 31.49 24.86
CA GLN A 57 -37.34 31.56 24.07
C GLN A 57 -36.40 30.65 24.83
N THR A 58 -36.11 29.47 24.28
CA THR A 58 -35.00 28.66 24.75
C THR A 58 -33.79 29.59 24.74
N PRO A 59 -33.08 29.72 25.87
CA PRO A 59 -31.95 30.63 25.92
C PRO A 59 -30.98 30.29 24.77
N THR A 60 -30.60 31.30 24.02
CA THR A 60 -29.67 31.14 22.92
C THR A 60 -28.43 30.44 23.45
N PRO A 61 -28.01 29.30 22.89
CA PRO A 61 -26.83 28.61 23.38
C PRO A 61 -25.62 29.52 23.36
N THR A 62 -24.72 29.36 24.32
CA THR A 62 -23.48 30.14 24.42
C THR A 62 -22.27 29.29 24.04
N LEU A 63 -21.17 29.93 23.61
CA LEU A 63 -19.92 29.26 23.35
C LEU A 63 -19.43 28.50 24.57
N ASP A 64 -19.46 29.13 25.75
CA ASP A 64 -19.06 28.51 27.02
C ASP A 64 -19.86 27.24 27.34
N GLN A 65 -21.15 27.22 26.98
CA GLN A 65 -21.97 26.02 27.15
C GLN A 65 -21.50 24.89 26.23
N ALA A 66 -21.24 25.20 24.96
CA ALA A 66 -20.75 24.21 24.00
C ALA A 66 -19.39 23.63 24.45
N GLU A 67 -18.48 24.49 24.88
CA GLU A 67 -17.14 24.08 25.37
C GLU A 67 -17.20 23.35 26.70
N SER A 68 -18.12 23.73 27.61
CA SER A 68 -18.33 22.99 28.88
C SER A 68 -18.83 21.56 28.61
N LEU A 69 -19.75 21.40 27.68
CA LEU A 69 -20.22 20.07 27.25
C LEU A 69 -19.10 19.26 26.61
N TRP A 70 -18.24 19.91 25.80
CA TRP A 70 -17.07 19.29 25.21
C TRP A 70 -16.08 18.80 26.28
N LYS A 71 -15.71 19.64 27.21
CA LYS A 71 -14.84 19.30 28.36
C LYS A 71 -15.40 18.16 29.23
N GLN A 72 -16.73 18.00 29.27
CA GLN A 72 -17.43 16.89 29.95
C GLN A 72 -17.53 15.63 29.09
N HIS A 73 -16.91 15.59 27.91
CA HIS A 73 -17.01 14.51 26.92
C HIS A 73 -18.45 14.21 26.45
N ARG A 74 -19.36 15.18 26.60
CA ARG A 74 -20.75 15.14 26.09
C ARG A 74 -20.79 15.60 24.63
N TYR A 75 -20.11 14.85 23.76
CA TYR A 75 -19.80 15.26 22.38
C TYR A 75 -21.03 15.50 21.52
N VAL A 76 -22.07 14.66 21.65
CA VAL A 76 -23.33 14.83 20.88
C VAL A 76 -23.99 16.15 21.24
N GLU A 77 -24.12 16.44 22.52
CA GLU A 77 -24.76 17.65 22.99
C GLU A 77 -23.94 18.91 22.70
N SER A 78 -22.59 18.80 22.79
CA SER A 78 -21.69 19.86 22.37
C SER A 78 -21.83 20.15 20.87
N ASN A 79 -21.86 19.12 20.03
CA ASN A 79 -22.05 19.25 18.57
C ASN A 79 -23.39 19.92 18.25
N ASP A 80 -24.49 19.53 18.91
CA ASP A 80 -25.80 20.13 18.69
C ASP A 80 -25.83 21.60 19.14
N THR A 81 -25.12 21.92 20.24
CA THR A 81 -24.95 23.29 20.73
C THR A 81 -24.16 24.15 19.76
N PHE A 82 -23.04 23.67 19.23
CA PHE A 82 -22.27 24.36 18.19
C PHE A 82 -23.10 24.58 16.92
N ARG A 83 -23.87 23.58 16.48
CA ARG A 83 -24.77 23.71 15.34
C ARG A 83 -25.79 24.82 15.54
N ALA A 84 -26.39 24.90 16.71
CA ALA A 84 -27.36 25.94 17.06
C ALA A 84 -26.67 27.33 17.13
N LEU A 85 -25.46 27.44 17.68
CA LEU A 85 -24.66 28.66 17.70
C LEU A 85 -24.36 29.20 16.29
N VAL A 86 -23.89 28.32 15.40
CA VAL A 86 -23.59 28.69 14.01
C VAL A 86 -24.83 29.10 13.26
N ALA A 87 -25.98 28.42 13.50
CA ALA A 87 -27.27 28.79 12.91
C ALA A 87 -27.76 30.15 13.42
N ALA A 88 -27.59 30.46 14.70
CA ALA A 88 -27.95 31.75 15.28
C ALA A 88 -27.02 32.90 14.87
N HIS A 89 -25.74 32.59 14.60
CA HIS A 89 -24.71 33.56 14.28
C HIS A 89 -23.93 33.16 13.01
N PRO A 90 -24.56 33.16 11.82
CA PRO A 90 -24.00 32.59 10.60
C PRO A 90 -22.72 33.29 10.09
N ARG A 91 -22.42 34.50 10.55
CA ARG A 91 -21.22 35.25 10.22
C ARG A 91 -20.12 35.24 11.30
N ASN A 92 -20.26 34.40 12.32
CA ASN A 92 -19.23 34.23 13.34
C ASN A 92 -18.24 33.13 12.91
N ALA A 93 -17.01 33.53 12.54
CA ALA A 93 -15.96 32.61 12.14
C ALA A 93 -15.45 31.76 13.32
N GLU A 94 -15.35 32.34 14.52
CA GLU A 94 -14.85 31.68 15.72
C GLU A 94 -15.68 30.45 16.10
N TYR A 95 -17.02 30.51 16.02
CA TYR A 95 -17.87 29.37 16.34
C TYR A 95 -17.65 28.21 15.39
N ARG A 96 -17.36 28.47 14.12
CA ARG A 96 -17.00 27.44 13.14
C ARG A 96 -15.63 26.83 13.46
N VAL A 97 -14.67 27.66 13.81
CA VAL A 97 -13.35 27.18 14.20
C VAL A 97 -13.43 26.25 15.41
N ARG A 98 -14.12 26.69 16.48
CA ARG A 98 -14.27 25.85 17.68
C ARG A 98 -15.01 24.55 17.38
N TRP A 99 -16.05 24.62 16.57
CA TRP A 99 -16.77 23.44 16.12
C TRP A 99 -15.92 22.53 15.23
N GLY A 100 -15.11 23.09 14.33
CA GLY A 100 -14.13 22.35 13.54
C GLY A 100 -13.08 21.63 14.41
N ARG A 101 -12.60 22.26 15.49
CA ARG A 101 -11.70 21.65 16.46
C ARG A 101 -12.35 20.46 17.16
N LEU A 102 -13.64 20.52 17.53
CA LEU A 102 -14.38 19.39 18.07
C LEU A 102 -14.42 18.20 17.09
N PHE A 103 -14.68 18.48 15.79
CA PHE A 103 -14.67 17.43 14.77
C PHE A 103 -13.27 16.83 14.58
N LEU A 104 -12.23 17.64 14.63
CA LEU A 104 -10.85 17.17 14.50
C LEU A 104 -10.49 16.22 15.66
N GLU A 105 -10.83 16.59 16.90
CA GLU A 105 -10.64 15.72 18.07
C GLU A 105 -11.44 14.40 17.95
N ARG A 106 -12.60 14.45 17.26
CA ARG A 106 -13.43 13.26 17.03
C ARG A 106 -13.12 12.52 15.73
N PHE A 107 -11.94 12.76 15.14
CA PHE A 107 -11.42 12.07 13.95
C PHE A 107 -12.33 12.24 12.71
N ASN A 108 -13.02 13.36 12.63
CA ASN A 108 -13.84 13.74 11.47
C ASN A 108 -13.19 14.88 10.69
N ALA A 109 -12.07 14.61 10.06
CA ALA A 109 -11.29 15.56 9.28
C ALA A 109 -12.10 16.25 8.14
N PRO A 110 -12.98 15.55 7.38
CA PRO A 110 -13.76 16.20 6.32
C PRO A 110 -14.70 17.30 6.82
N ASP A 111 -15.45 17.04 7.91
CA ASP A 111 -16.36 18.06 8.49
C ASP A 111 -15.56 19.17 9.18
N ALA A 112 -14.41 18.85 9.81
CA ALA A 112 -13.50 19.84 10.37
C ALA A 112 -13.00 20.79 9.27
N ALA A 113 -12.45 20.25 8.17
CA ALA A 113 -11.95 21.03 7.04
C ALA A 113 -13.04 21.93 6.43
N LYS A 114 -14.27 21.42 6.30
CA LYS A 114 -15.41 22.18 5.81
C LYS A 114 -15.66 23.42 6.69
N LEU A 115 -15.70 23.25 8.02
CA LEU A 115 -15.94 24.33 8.96
C LEU A 115 -14.81 25.37 8.99
N PHE A 116 -13.55 24.94 8.86
CA PHE A 116 -12.41 25.84 8.75
C PHE A 116 -12.48 26.66 7.45
N ASN A 117 -12.83 26.04 6.33
CA ASN A 117 -13.02 26.75 5.06
C ASN A 117 -14.19 27.75 5.15
N GLU A 118 -15.33 27.38 5.72
CA GLU A 118 -16.44 28.30 5.98
C GLU A 118 -16.05 29.47 6.89
N ALA A 119 -15.15 29.24 7.86
CA ALA A 119 -14.61 30.32 8.69
C ALA A 119 -13.74 31.27 7.90
N LEU A 120 -12.91 30.76 6.96
CA LEU A 120 -12.07 31.57 6.07
C LEU A 120 -12.87 32.33 5.01
N GLU A 121 -14.01 31.81 4.56
CA GLU A 121 -14.95 32.57 3.71
C GLU A 121 -15.49 33.83 4.42
N ILE A 122 -15.66 33.75 5.75
CA ILE A 122 -16.13 34.86 6.57
C ILE A 122 -14.97 35.81 6.90
N GLN A 123 -13.83 35.24 7.31
CA GLN A 123 -12.63 35.95 7.72
C GLN A 123 -11.38 35.32 7.08
N PRO A 124 -10.92 35.80 5.90
CA PRO A 124 -9.86 35.14 5.12
C PRO A 124 -8.49 35.00 5.82
N LYS A 125 -8.25 35.74 6.90
CA LYS A 125 -7.03 35.68 7.71
C LYS A 125 -7.32 35.20 9.15
N GLN A 126 -8.29 34.30 9.32
CA GLN A 126 -8.56 33.69 10.62
C GLN A 126 -7.47 32.65 10.93
N ALA A 127 -6.53 33.02 11.80
CA ALA A 127 -5.34 32.25 12.09
C ALA A 127 -5.64 30.83 12.61
N ASP A 128 -6.63 30.69 13.53
CA ASP A 128 -7.01 29.37 14.05
C ASP A 128 -7.70 28.47 13.01
N ALA A 129 -8.37 29.06 12.00
CA ALA A 129 -8.92 28.28 10.89
C ALA A 129 -7.80 27.77 9.97
N LEU A 130 -6.81 28.60 9.67
CA LEU A 130 -5.62 28.20 8.91
C LEU A 130 -4.83 27.11 9.63
N LEU A 131 -4.63 27.25 10.95
CA LEU A 131 -4.02 26.20 11.77
C LEU A 131 -4.86 24.92 11.77
N GLY A 132 -6.20 25.03 11.84
CA GLY A 132 -7.09 23.88 11.74
C GLY A 132 -6.93 23.12 10.41
N LEU A 133 -6.81 23.83 9.28
CA LEU A 133 -6.49 23.21 7.98
C LEU A 133 -5.08 22.64 7.92
N ALA A 134 -4.10 23.28 8.55
CA ALA A 134 -2.75 22.75 8.68
C ALA A 134 -2.74 21.41 9.42
N LEU A 135 -3.49 21.29 10.52
CA LEU A 135 -3.61 20.03 11.28
C LEU A 135 -4.32 18.94 10.48
N VAL A 136 -5.41 19.27 9.78
CA VAL A 136 -6.10 18.32 8.89
C VAL A 136 -5.13 17.79 7.80
N ALA A 137 -4.41 18.69 7.15
CA ALA A 137 -3.44 18.33 6.11
C ALA A 137 -2.25 17.54 6.67
N ALA A 138 -1.80 17.85 7.89
CA ALA A 138 -0.73 17.13 8.57
C ALA A 138 -1.13 15.68 8.89
N ASP A 139 -2.36 15.47 9.37
CA ASP A 139 -2.88 14.12 9.64
C ASP A 139 -3.06 13.30 8.35
N GLY A 140 -3.28 13.97 7.21
CA GLY A 140 -3.33 13.37 5.88
C GLY A 140 -1.97 13.23 5.18
N PHE A 141 -0.87 13.62 5.81
CA PHE A 141 0.48 13.69 5.22
C PHE A 141 0.54 14.53 3.93
N GLU A 142 -0.32 15.55 3.83
CA GLU A 142 -0.40 16.43 2.67
C GLU A 142 0.68 17.52 2.70
N ALA A 143 1.30 17.81 1.54
CA ALA A 143 2.34 18.83 1.42
C ALA A 143 1.88 20.26 1.80
N GLN A 144 0.56 20.53 1.70
CA GLN A 144 -0.01 21.83 2.07
C GLN A 144 -0.03 22.11 3.58
N ALA A 145 0.26 21.10 4.43
CA ALA A 145 0.28 21.29 5.89
C ALA A 145 1.20 22.45 6.31
N SER A 146 2.45 22.44 5.82
CA SER A 146 3.42 23.51 6.09
C SER A 146 2.96 24.86 5.58
N HIS A 147 2.34 24.89 4.38
CA HIS A 147 1.83 26.12 3.79
C HIS A 147 0.75 26.77 4.65
N PHE A 148 -0.24 26.00 5.09
CA PHE A 148 -1.29 26.52 5.98
C PHE A 148 -0.73 26.94 7.35
N ALA A 149 0.26 26.23 7.90
CA ALA A 149 0.90 26.62 9.15
C ALA A 149 1.66 27.95 9.01
N HIS A 150 2.37 28.18 7.90
CA HIS A 150 2.99 29.46 7.61
C HIS A 150 1.96 30.58 7.45
N GLN A 151 0.84 30.35 6.75
CA GLN A 151 -0.23 31.34 6.64
C GLN A 151 -0.86 31.66 8.01
N ALA A 152 -0.97 30.69 8.91
CA ALA A 152 -1.44 30.92 10.27
C ALA A 152 -0.50 31.84 11.03
N LEU A 153 0.83 31.64 10.92
CA LEU A 153 1.85 32.53 11.51
C LEU A 153 1.92 33.92 10.87
N GLU A 154 1.65 34.01 9.56
CA GLU A 154 1.50 35.34 8.90
C GLU A 154 0.31 36.10 9.44
N ALA A 155 -0.79 35.41 9.79
CA ALA A 155 -1.98 36.01 10.36
C ALA A 155 -1.84 36.33 11.87
N ASP A 156 -1.18 35.44 12.61
CA ASP A 156 -0.82 35.62 14.02
C ASP A 156 0.63 35.13 14.29
N PRO A 157 1.61 36.06 14.31
CA PRO A 157 3.02 35.70 14.55
C PRO A 157 3.33 35.12 15.93
N HIS A 158 2.37 35.13 16.85
CA HIS A 158 2.54 34.58 18.21
C HIS A 158 1.84 33.21 18.39
N MET A 159 1.37 32.59 17.29
CA MET A 159 0.67 31.31 17.35
C MET A 159 1.64 30.16 17.58
N LEU A 160 1.90 29.84 18.87
CA LEU A 160 2.84 28.82 19.29
C LEU A 160 2.53 27.44 18.66
N GLU A 161 1.25 27.03 18.62
CA GLU A 161 0.83 25.74 18.08
C GLU A 161 1.22 25.58 16.59
N ALA A 162 1.13 26.64 15.79
CA ALA A 162 1.54 26.61 14.39
C ALA A 162 3.06 26.47 14.23
N GLN A 163 3.84 27.14 15.11
CA GLN A 163 5.28 27.06 15.09
C GLN A 163 5.78 25.67 15.54
N GLU A 164 5.16 25.09 16.58
CA GLU A 164 5.44 23.71 17.01
C GLU A 164 5.05 22.69 15.96
N LEU A 165 3.94 22.93 15.21
CA LEU A 165 3.54 22.11 14.08
C LEU A 165 4.61 22.11 12.97
N LEU A 166 5.17 23.27 12.62
CA LEU A 166 6.24 23.35 11.59
C LEU A 166 7.48 22.55 12.02
N ALA A 167 7.86 22.61 13.30
CA ALA A 167 8.97 21.83 13.83
C ALA A 167 8.69 20.31 13.72
N ARG A 168 7.46 19.88 14.03
CA ARG A 168 7.03 18.49 13.89
C ARG A 168 7.07 18.05 12.42
N LEU A 169 6.48 18.83 11.51
CA LEU A 169 6.44 18.51 10.09
C LEU A 169 7.85 18.37 9.48
N ALA A 170 8.76 19.25 9.84
CA ALA A 170 10.15 19.16 9.39
C ALA A 170 10.82 17.86 9.85
N LEU A 171 10.55 17.41 11.09
CA LEU A 171 11.10 16.14 11.58
C LEU A 171 10.43 14.92 10.93
N GLU A 172 9.13 15.00 10.63
CA GLU A 172 8.42 13.98 9.84
C GLU A 172 8.97 13.87 8.41
N ASP A 173 9.42 14.99 7.83
CA ASP A 173 10.07 15.04 6.50
C ASP A 173 11.54 14.60 6.52
N ASN A 174 12.03 14.10 7.66
CA ASN A 174 13.42 13.70 7.87
C ASN A 174 14.44 14.86 7.70
N ASP A 175 14.03 16.07 8.07
CA ASP A 175 14.90 17.25 8.13
C ASP A 175 15.10 17.70 9.61
N PRO A 176 16.00 17.03 10.36
CA PRO A 176 16.21 17.34 11.77
C PRO A 176 16.84 18.72 11.99
N ALA A 177 17.58 19.27 11.01
CA ALA A 177 18.18 20.58 11.11
C ALA A 177 17.09 21.67 11.07
N LYS A 178 16.17 21.60 10.13
CA LYS A 178 15.03 22.51 10.05
C LYS A 178 14.08 22.32 11.23
N ALA A 179 13.83 21.07 11.65
CA ALA A 179 13.01 20.79 12.82
C ALA A 179 13.56 21.47 14.08
N ALA A 180 14.89 21.41 14.29
CA ALA A 180 15.55 22.10 15.40
C ALA A 180 15.43 23.62 15.29
N GLU A 181 15.61 24.20 14.09
CA GLU A 181 15.42 25.62 13.84
C GLU A 181 14.00 26.09 14.21
N GLU A 182 12.97 25.38 13.72
CA GLU A 182 11.57 25.71 14.00
C GLU A 182 11.21 25.50 15.49
N ALA A 183 11.77 24.48 16.13
CA ALA A 183 11.59 24.25 17.55
C ALA A 183 12.23 25.35 18.41
N HIS A 184 13.41 25.85 18.03
CA HIS A 184 14.03 27.00 18.72
C HIS A 184 13.20 28.27 18.57
N LYS A 185 12.61 28.55 17.37
CA LYS A 185 11.68 29.65 17.22
C LYS A 185 10.46 29.55 18.14
N ALA A 186 9.92 28.32 18.34
CA ALA A 186 8.83 28.09 19.27
C ALA A 186 9.27 28.37 20.73
N LEU A 187 10.51 27.99 21.11
CA LEU A 187 11.07 28.28 22.43
C LEU A 187 11.34 29.78 22.67
N ASP A 188 11.66 30.52 21.61
CA ASP A 188 11.79 31.98 21.67
C ASP A 188 10.43 32.66 21.91
N MET A 189 9.34 32.08 21.38
CA MET A 189 7.96 32.53 21.62
C MET A 189 7.50 32.18 23.04
N SER A 190 7.85 30.99 23.53
CA SER A 190 7.50 30.50 24.85
C SER A 190 8.56 29.53 25.39
N ALA A 191 9.22 29.91 26.48
CA ALA A 191 10.17 29.04 27.19
C ALA A 191 9.53 27.71 27.69
N ASN A 192 8.19 27.63 27.70
CA ASN A 192 7.41 26.45 28.09
C ASN A 192 6.81 25.73 26.91
N ALA A 193 7.31 25.93 25.67
CA ALA A 193 6.90 25.20 24.48
C ALA A 193 7.26 23.70 24.62
N THR A 194 6.31 22.91 25.13
CA THR A 194 6.55 21.51 25.50
C THR A 194 6.78 20.64 24.30
N GLN A 195 6.03 20.85 23.21
CA GLN A 195 6.20 20.10 21.97
C GLN A 195 7.55 20.42 21.29
N ALA A 196 7.99 21.68 21.31
CA ALA A 196 9.30 22.05 20.79
C ALA A 196 10.43 21.35 21.56
N LYS A 197 10.35 21.29 22.90
CA LYS A 197 11.30 20.53 23.73
C LYS A 197 11.27 19.04 23.39
N ALA A 198 10.07 18.46 23.21
CA ALA A 198 9.91 17.06 22.83
C ALA A 198 10.56 16.75 21.48
N ILE A 199 10.43 17.66 20.50
CA ILE A 199 11.05 17.51 19.18
C ILE A 199 12.56 17.56 19.26
N LEU A 200 13.15 18.52 20.01
CA LEU A 200 14.60 18.60 20.21
C LEU A 200 15.15 17.36 20.90
N ALA A 201 14.50 16.89 21.96
CA ALA A 201 14.86 15.64 22.61
C ALA A 201 14.73 14.43 21.69
N THR A 202 13.69 14.40 20.85
CA THR A 202 13.49 13.33 19.87
C THR A 202 14.61 13.31 18.83
N ILE A 203 15.07 14.47 18.34
CA ILE A 203 16.22 14.57 17.42
C ILE A 203 17.47 13.98 18.08
N ASP A 204 17.74 14.33 19.32
CA ASP A 204 18.89 13.79 20.06
C ASP A 204 18.77 12.26 20.23
N TRP A 205 17.60 11.76 20.59
CA TRP A 205 17.37 10.32 20.75
C TRP A 205 17.42 9.54 19.44
N LEU A 206 16.97 10.12 18.35
CA LEU A 206 17.13 9.51 17.03
C LEU A 206 18.61 9.32 16.66
N ASN A 207 19.49 10.20 17.21
CA ASN A 207 20.94 10.16 17.06
C ASN A 207 21.66 9.45 18.22
N ASP A 208 20.93 8.64 19.02
CA ASP A 208 21.45 7.91 20.19
C ASP A 208 22.07 8.79 21.30
N LYS A 209 21.74 10.07 21.33
CA LYS A 209 22.12 11.01 22.39
C LYS A 209 21.02 11.07 23.44
N SER A 210 21.11 10.24 24.48
CA SER A 210 20.04 10.06 25.45
C SER A 210 20.01 11.08 26.59
N ASP A 211 20.95 12.03 26.66
CA ASP A 211 21.18 12.89 27.79
C ASP A 211 20.39 14.21 27.79
N THR A 212 19.56 14.44 26.76
CA THR A 212 18.75 15.66 26.70
C THR A 212 17.69 15.64 27.81
N PRO A 213 17.74 16.59 28.77
CA PRO A 213 16.77 16.64 29.84
C PRO A 213 15.41 17.05 29.33
N TRP A 214 14.42 16.28 29.66
CA TRP A 214 13.03 16.54 29.37
C TRP A 214 12.19 16.32 30.64
N ASP A 215 11.03 16.92 30.70
CA ASP A 215 10.12 16.71 31.82
C ASP A 215 9.66 15.26 31.87
N PRO A 216 10.09 14.46 32.88
CA PRO A 216 9.69 13.07 32.99
C PRO A 216 8.20 12.87 33.27
N HIS A 217 7.44 13.96 33.48
CA HIS A 217 6.02 13.96 33.81
C HIS A 217 5.14 14.42 32.62
N ASP A 218 5.72 14.66 31.43
CA ASP A 218 4.99 15.08 30.23
C ASP A 218 4.60 13.88 29.37
N GLY A 219 3.42 13.31 29.62
CA GLY A 219 2.87 12.19 28.85
C GLY A 219 2.72 12.49 27.35
N PRO A 220 2.07 13.61 26.95
CA PRO A 220 1.96 14.02 25.55
C PRO A 220 3.28 14.16 24.79
N ALA A 221 4.34 14.61 25.49
CA ALA A 221 5.65 14.70 24.88
C ALA A 221 6.25 13.33 24.55
N TYR A 222 6.10 12.33 25.45
CA TYR A 222 6.47 10.95 25.14
C TYR A 222 5.64 10.36 24.00
N GLU A 223 4.36 10.70 23.89
CA GLU A 223 3.52 10.29 22.77
C GLU A 223 4.03 10.88 21.45
N THR A 224 4.36 12.17 21.43
CA THR A 224 4.93 12.83 20.22
C THR A 224 6.21 12.16 19.79
N ALA A 225 7.15 11.91 20.71
CA ALA A 225 8.38 11.20 20.40
C ALA A 225 8.10 9.78 19.88
N GLY A 226 7.21 9.04 20.55
CA GLY A 226 6.82 7.70 20.11
C GLY A 226 6.29 7.66 18.68
N ARG A 227 5.45 8.63 18.29
CA ARG A 227 4.96 8.78 16.91
C ARG A 227 6.09 9.01 15.92
N ILE A 228 7.05 9.88 16.21
CA ILE A 228 8.20 10.15 15.35
C ILE A 228 9.08 8.89 15.18
N PHE A 229 9.33 8.16 16.28
CA PHE A 229 10.06 6.90 16.20
C PHE A 229 9.35 5.87 15.29
N VAL A 230 8.04 5.74 15.43
CA VAL A 230 7.22 4.86 14.57
C VAL A 230 7.23 5.29 13.10
N LEU A 231 7.19 6.59 12.81
CA LEU A 231 7.32 7.11 11.44
C LEU A 231 8.68 6.75 10.83
N ASN A 232 9.73 6.73 11.65
CA ASN A 232 11.06 6.26 11.29
C ASN A 232 11.20 4.73 11.34
N ARG A 233 10.09 3.98 11.39
CA ARG A 233 10.03 2.51 11.49
C ARG A 233 10.66 1.92 12.77
N ARG A 234 11.15 2.73 13.72
CA ARG A 234 11.73 2.33 15.02
C ARG A 234 10.60 1.93 15.99
N TYR A 235 9.87 0.87 15.64
CA TYR A 235 8.63 0.47 16.32
C TYR A 235 8.84 0.08 17.78
N GLU A 236 9.89 -0.69 18.09
CA GLU A 236 10.18 -1.14 19.47
C GLU A 236 10.43 0.05 20.39
N GLU A 237 11.19 1.03 19.93
CA GLU A 237 11.47 2.24 20.70
C GLU A 237 10.23 3.14 20.85
N GLY A 238 9.45 3.27 19.76
CA GLY A 238 8.15 3.95 19.82
C GLY A 238 7.21 3.33 20.85
N ILE A 239 7.14 2.00 20.91
CA ILE A 239 6.36 1.24 21.91
C ILE A 239 6.84 1.57 23.33
N LEU A 240 8.16 1.63 23.57
CA LEU A 240 8.70 2.00 24.86
C LEU A 240 8.30 3.43 25.28
N LEU A 241 8.27 4.36 24.31
CA LEU A 241 7.86 5.74 24.55
C LEU A 241 6.35 5.84 24.86
N PHE A 242 5.49 5.10 24.12
CA PHE A 242 4.07 5.04 24.43
C PHE A 242 3.80 4.43 25.80
N ARG A 243 4.53 3.38 26.19
CA ARG A 243 4.45 2.81 27.54
C ARG A 243 4.84 3.82 28.62
N LYS A 244 5.87 4.67 28.38
CA LYS A 244 6.23 5.77 29.28
C LYS A 244 5.13 6.82 29.36
N ALA A 245 4.56 7.22 28.21
CA ALA A 245 3.44 8.16 28.13
C ALA A 245 2.26 7.71 29.02
N ILE A 246 1.88 6.44 28.90
CA ILE A 246 0.78 5.83 29.66
C ILE A 246 1.14 5.69 31.16
N ALA A 247 2.39 5.40 31.49
CA ALA A 247 2.83 5.31 32.87
C ALA A 247 2.75 6.67 33.60
N VAL A 248 3.01 7.76 32.88
CA VAL A 248 2.90 9.13 33.38
C VAL A 248 1.43 9.58 33.42
N GLN A 249 0.69 9.30 32.35
CA GLN A 249 -0.71 9.70 32.21
C GLN A 249 -1.56 8.49 31.78
N PRO A 250 -2.13 7.72 32.71
CA PRO A 250 -2.86 6.48 32.42
C PRO A 250 -4.10 6.63 31.55
N ASP A 251 -4.70 7.81 31.51
CA ASP A 251 -5.87 8.18 30.73
C ASP A 251 -5.51 8.81 29.37
N LEU A 252 -4.24 8.78 28.95
CA LEU A 252 -3.81 9.20 27.62
C LEU A 252 -4.15 8.10 26.61
N TRP A 253 -5.43 8.03 26.26
CA TRP A 253 -5.98 6.97 25.41
C TRP A 253 -5.42 6.97 23.99
N SER A 254 -5.01 8.14 23.46
CA SER A 254 -4.33 8.25 22.18
C SER A 254 -3.00 7.48 22.17
N ALA A 255 -2.17 7.65 23.18
CA ALA A 255 -0.92 6.93 23.34
C ALA A 255 -1.15 5.41 23.51
N ARG A 256 -2.22 5.00 24.22
CA ARG A 256 -2.57 3.59 24.40
C ARG A 256 -3.06 2.96 23.10
N SER A 257 -3.87 3.66 22.31
CA SER A 257 -4.28 3.22 20.97
C SER A 257 -3.06 3.03 20.06
N GLN A 258 -2.15 4.00 20.03
CA GLN A 258 -0.88 3.91 19.29
C GLN A 258 -0.02 2.75 19.79
N LEU A 259 0.05 2.50 21.09
CA LEU A 259 0.73 1.33 21.64
C LEU A 259 0.14 0.04 21.05
N GLY A 260 -1.18 -0.16 21.14
CA GLY A 260 -1.84 -1.36 20.63
C GLY A 260 -1.63 -1.56 19.14
N ILE A 261 -1.74 -0.51 18.32
CA ILE A 261 -1.50 -0.59 16.87
C ILE A 261 -0.05 -0.99 16.56
N ASN A 262 0.93 -0.46 17.28
CA ASN A 262 2.34 -0.77 17.03
C ASN A 262 2.76 -2.13 17.59
N LEU A 263 2.17 -2.59 18.70
CA LEU A 263 2.28 -3.98 19.15
C LEU A 263 1.76 -4.94 18.09
N MET A 264 0.63 -4.62 17.47
CA MET A 264 0.06 -5.37 16.35
C MET A 264 1.02 -5.46 15.17
N ARG A 265 1.72 -4.34 14.83
CA ARG A 265 2.75 -4.31 13.76
C ARG A 265 3.89 -5.29 14.03
N LEU A 266 4.30 -5.44 15.27
CA LEU A 266 5.35 -6.40 15.67
C LEU A 266 4.85 -7.83 15.89
N GLY A 267 3.54 -8.11 15.66
CA GLY A 267 2.96 -9.43 15.86
C GLY A 267 2.67 -9.79 17.33
N LEU A 268 2.71 -8.81 18.24
CA LEU A 268 2.40 -8.97 19.67
C LEU A 268 0.89 -8.82 19.90
N GLU A 269 0.12 -9.72 19.30
CA GLU A 269 -1.34 -9.60 19.13
C GLU A 269 -2.11 -9.62 20.46
N ASP A 270 -1.72 -10.45 21.42
CA ASP A 270 -2.42 -10.55 22.71
C ASP A 270 -2.31 -9.24 23.51
N GLU A 271 -1.10 -8.64 23.56
CA GLU A 271 -0.88 -7.36 24.21
C GLU A 271 -1.62 -6.23 23.45
N ALA A 272 -1.53 -6.24 22.11
CA ALA A 272 -2.22 -5.28 21.26
C ALA A 272 -3.73 -5.27 21.54
N ARG A 273 -4.35 -6.45 21.57
CA ARG A 273 -5.77 -6.60 21.85
C ARG A 273 -6.15 -6.02 23.21
N ALA A 274 -5.37 -6.34 24.25
CA ALA A 274 -5.66 -5.88 25.60
C ALA A 274 -5.66 -4.33 25.69
N ASP A 275 -4.68 -3.66 25.08
CA ASP A 275 -4.61 -2.20 25.08
C ASP A 275 -5.72 -1.55 24.23
N LEU A 276 -6.05 -2.12 23.05
CA LEU A 276 -7.11 -1.60 22.20
C LEU A 276 -8.51 -1.82 22.79
N GLU A 277 -8.79 -2.98 23.43
CA GLU A 277 -10.03 -3.24 24.14
C GLU A 277 -10.21 -2.27 25.31
N MET A 278 -9.12 -1.99 26.06
CA MET A 278 -9.16 -1.00 27.14
C MET A 278 -9.49 0.41 26.62
N CYS A 279 -8.95 0.82 25.46
CA CYS A 279 -9.32 2.08 24.80
C CYS A 279 -10.82 2.09 24.45
N PHE A 280 -11.30 1.03 23.83
CA PHE A 280 -12.69 0.92 23.40
C PHE A 280 -13.69 0.95 24.56
N GLU A 281 -13.40 0.24 25.65
CA GLU A 281 -14.23 0.18 26.85
C GLU A 281 -14.29 1.52 27.59
N ASN A 282 -13.20 2.31 27.55
CA ASN A 282 -13.14 3.65 28.14
C ASN A 282 -13.62 4.77 27.18
N GLY A 283 -14.27 4.40 26.08
CA GLY A 283 -14.92 5.35 25.18
C GLY A 283 -14.00 5.98 24.12
N TYR A 284 -12.72 5.62 24.08
CA TYR A 284 -11.81 6.01 23.01
C TYR A 284 -11.98 5.08 21.82
N LYS A 285 -12.87 5.49 20.91
CA LYS A 285 -13.33 4.69 19.75
C LYS A 285 -12.93 5.35 18.44
N ASP A 286 -11.66 5.73 18.34
CA ASP A 286 -11.11 6.19 17.08
C ASP A 286 -11.16 5.08 16.02
N LYS A 287 -11.14 5.47 14.75
CA LYS A 287 -11.25 4.50 13.66
C LYS A 287 -10.16 3.43 13.68
N PRO A 288 -8.87 3.78 13.91
CA PRO A 288 -7.82 2.77 13.98
C PRO A 288 -8.05 1.72 15.07
N THR A 289 -8.42 2.12 16.29
CA THR A 289 -8.74 1.18 17.39
C THR A 289 -9.85 0.22 17.00
N VAL A 290 -10.98 0.76 16.52
CA VAL A 290 -12.18 -0.05 16.18
C VAL A 290 -11.90 -0.99 15.02
N ASN A 291 -11.25 -0.50 13.97
CA ASN A 291 -10.95 -1.29 12.79
C ASN A 291 -9.95 -2.40 13.11
N THR A 292 -8.90 -2.12 13.88
CA THR A 292 -7.90 -3.12 14.27
C THR A 292 -8.53 -4.22 15.13
N LEU A 293 -9.39 -3.90 16.10
CA LEU A 293 -10.12 -4.90 16.88
C LEU A 293 -11.01 -5.78 15.99
N ARG A 294 -11.72 -5.18 15.02
CA ARG A 294 -12.54 -5.93 14.05
C ARG A 294 -11.68 -6.86 13.18
N LEU A 295 -10.53 -6.38 12.72
CA LEU A 295 -9.58 -7.21 11.97
C LEU A 295 -9.10 -8.39 12.81
N MET A 296 -8.71 -8.17 14.06
CA MET A 296 -8.28 -9.22 14.97
C MET A 296 -9.38 -10.27 15.20
N ASP A 297 -10.66 -9.86 15.23
CA ASP A 297 -11.80 -10.80 15.31
C ASP A 297 -11.94 -11.66 14.06
N SER A 298 -11.44 -11.23 12.91
CA SER A 298 -11.44 -11.99 11.66
C SER A 298 -10.38 -13.10 11.63
N TYR A 299 -9.35 -13.05 12.49
CA TYR A 299 -8.22 -14.00 12.49
C TYR A 299 -8.62 -15.45 12.74
N LYS A 300 -9.77 -15.70 13.35
CA LYS A 300 -10.39 -17.04 13.41
C LYS A 300 -10.61 -17.69 12.03
N ASN A 301 -10.61 -16.88 10.95
CA ASN A 301 -10.75 -17.33 9.57
C ASN A 301 -9.41 -17.59 8.87
N PHE A 302 -8.29 -17.46 9.57
CA PHE A 302 -6.97 -17.71 9.03
C PHE A 302 -6.39 -19.03 9.57
N ILE A 303 -5.49 -19.62 8.79
CA ILE A 303 -4.64 -20.74 9.17
C ILE A 303 -3.21 -20.23 9.25
N THR A 304 -2.49 -20.62 10.28
CA THR A 304 -1.08 -20.27 10.46
C THR A 304 -0.22 -21.53 10.30
N TYR A 305 0.66 -21.53 9.32
CA TYR A 305 1.70 -22.53 9.12
C TYR A 305 2.99 -22.01 9.74
N LYS A 306 3.66 -22.82 10.54
CA LYS A 306 4.84 -22.42 11.30
C LYS A 306 5.96 -23.43 11.15
N THR A 307 7.14 -22.91 10.80
CA THR A 307 8.41 -23.64 10.82
C THR A 307 9.43 -22.91 11.72
N ASP A 308 10.65 -23.40 11.76
CA ASP A 308 11.72 -22.72 12.52
C ASP A 308 12.13 -21.37 11.90
N ARG A 309 11.85 -21.14 10.60
CA ARG A 309 12.25 -19.92 9.88
C ARG A 309 11.10 -19.06 9.42
N THR A 310 9.90 -19.62 9.31
CA THR A 310 8.75 -18.98 8.68
C THR A 310 7.49 -19.11 9.52
N ILE A 311 6.66 -18.08 9.52
CA ILE A 311 5.28 -18.09 9.99
C ILE A 311 4.44 -17.56 8.84
N LEU A 312 3.62 -18.40 8.20
CA LEU A 312 2.78 -17.99 7.09
C LEU A 312 1.31 -18.05 7.51
N ARG A 313 0.62 -16.91 7.45
CA ARG A 313 -0.79 -16.79 7.79
C ARG A 313 -1.62 -16.56 6.53
N LEU A 314 -2.50 -17.50 6.22
CA LEU A 314 -3.35 -17.51 5.04
C LEU A 314 -4.82 -17.64 5.42
N HIS A 315 -5.71 -17.00 4.67
CA HIS A 315 -7.13 -17.16 4.88
C HIS A 315 -7.60 -18.57 4.47
N LYS A 316 -8.48 -19.20 5.28
CA LYS A 316 -8.93 -20.59 5.12
C LYS A 316 -9.42 -20.96 3.73
N LYS A 317 -10.04 -20.00 3.01
CA LYS A 317 -10.60 -20.24 1.67
C LYS A 317 -9.55 -20.52 0.59
N GLU A 318 -8.29 -20.13 0.85
CA GLU A 318 -7.22 -20.19 -0.15
C GLU A 318 -5.92 -20.80 0.42
N ALA A 319 -5.91 -21.13 1.71
CA ALA A 319 -4.72 -21.58 2.40
C ALA A 319 -4.12 -22.86 1.80
N GLU A 320 -4.94 -23.84 1.47
CA GLU A 320 -4.47 -25.11 0.87
C GLU A 320 -3.87 -24.90 -0.53
N LEU A 321 -4.43 -23.96 -1.29
CA LEU A 321 -3.93 -23.60 -2.61
C LEU A 321 -2.61 -22.82 -2.52
N LEU A 322 -2.58 -21.77 -1.71
CA LEU A 322 -1.48 -20.79 -1.72
C LEU A 322 -0.27 -21.23 -0.90
N HIS A 323 -0.47 -22.01 0.17
CA HIS A 323 0.60 -22.40 1.08
C HIS A 323 1.84 -22.99 0.38
N PRO A 324 1.74 -23.96 -0.54
CA PRO A 324 2.93 -24.54 -1.18
C PRO A 324 3.73 -23.53 -2.01
N TYR A 325 3.05 -22.58 -2.66
CA TYR A 325 3.70 -21.55 -3.48
C TYR A 325 4.40 -20.51 -2.60
N PHE A 326 3.68 -19.97 -1.62
CA PHE A 326 4.21 -18.95 -0.72
C PHE A 326 5.36 -19.45 0.14
N GLU A 327 5.23 -20.64 0.74
CA GLU A 327 6.30 -21.22 1.56
C GLU A 327 7.57 -21.48 0.75
N THR A 328 7.41 -22.03 -0.48
CA THR A 328 8.54 -22.28 -1.37
C THR A 328 9.30 -21.01 -1.73
N GLU A 329 8.57 -19.96 -2.14
CA GLU A 329 9.19 -18.69 -2.50
C GLU A 329 9.78 -17.97 -1.30
N MET A 330 9.10 -18.02 -0.16
CA MET A 330 9.59 -17.43 1.09
C MET A 330 10.93 -18.05 1.50
N LEU A 331 11.02 -19.39 1.50
CA LEU A 331 12.27 -20.09 1.82
C LEU A 331 13.37 -19.80 0.79
N ARG A 332 13.03 -19.73 -0.51
CA ARG A 332 13.98 -19.40 -1.58
C ARG A 332 14.54 -17.97 -1.39
N ALA A 333 13.69 -17.01 -1.04
CA ALA A 333 14.10 -15.64 -0.77
C ALA A 333 15.01 -15.55 0.46
N LEU A 334 14.62 -16.19 1.57
CA LEU A 334 15.42 -16.21 2.80
C LEU A 334 16.79 -16.85 2.57
N ASP A 335 16.88 -17.96 1.82
CA ASP A 335 18.15 -18.62 1.48
C ASP A 335 19.04 -17.75 0.59
N THR A 336 18.43 -16.96 -0.28
CA THR A 336 19.15 -16.05 -1.18
C THR A 336 19.70 -14.87 -0.40
N TYR A 337 18.87 -14.25 0.44
CA TYR A 337 19.26 -13.09 1.22
C TYR A 337 20.24 -13.41 2.34
N ASP A 338 20.11 -14.56 3.02
CA ASP A 338 21.12 -15.04 3.98
C ASP A 338 22.53 -15.02 3.37
N LYS A 339 22.64 -15.45 2.10
CA LYS A 339 23.93 -15.50 1.38
C LYS A 339 24.34 -14.14 0.86
N LYS A 340 23.41 -13.40 0.24
CA LYS A 340 23.70 -12.14 -0.44
C LYS A 340 24.07 -11.03 0.56
N TYR A 341 23.35 -10.93 1.67
CA TYR A 341 23.62 -9.95 2.73
C TYR A 341 24.65 -10.42 3.75
N GLY A 342 24.97 -11.72 3.79
CA GLY A 342 25.86 -12.28 4.82
C GLY A 342 25.30 -12.16 6.23
N TYR A 343 23.99 -12.10 6.37
CA TYR A 343 23.26 -11.88 7.60
C TYR A 343 22.23 -12.99 7.82
N LYS A 344 22.09 -13.43 9.06
CA LYS A 344 21.06 -14.42 9.44
C LYS A 344 20.09 -13.81 10.40
N LEU A 345 18.81 -13.98 10.08
CA LEU A 345 17.74 -13.58 10.97
C LEU A 345 17.71 -14.47 12.22
N ASP A 346 17.45 -13.89 13.39
CA ASP A 346 17.50 -14.58 14.69
C ASP A 346 16.15 -15.18 15.13
N ARG A 347 15.08 -14.88 14.38
CA ARG A 347 13.72 -15.39 14.63
C ARG A 347 12.98 -15.63 13.30
N PRO A 348 11.88 -16.40 13.30
CA PRO A 348 11.07 -16.62 12.11
C PRO A 348 10.49 -15.34 11.55
N VAL A 349 10.43 -15.22 10.22
CA VAL A 349 9.71 -14.17 9.53
C VAL A 349 8.23 -14.54 9.42
N GLN A 350 7.35 -13.63 9.78
CA GLN A 350 5.91 -13.80 9.65
C GLN A 350 5.40 -13.08 8.40
N VAL A 351 4.74 -13.81 7.51
CA VAL A 351 4.04 -13.25 6.33
C VAL A 351 2.55 -13.48 6.49
N GLU A 352 1.79 -12.41 6.42
CA GLU A 352 0.32 -12.39 6.52
C GLU A 352 -0.27 -11.98 5.17
N VAL A 353 -1.15 -12.81 4.62
CA VAL A 353 -1.71 -12.63 3.27
C VAL A 353 -3.21 -12.42 3.36
N TYR A 354 -3.68 -11.27 2.87
CA TYR A 354 -5.05 -10.80 3.02
C TYR A 354 -5.82 -10.86 1.69
N PRO A 355 -6.91 -11.65 1.59
CA PRO A 355 -7.76 -11.67 0.39
C PRO A 355 -8.63 -10.41 0.26
N ASP A 356 -8.78 -9.64 1.32
CA ASP A 356 -9.46 -8.36 1.31
C ASP A 356 -8.44 -7.23 1.49
N HIS A 357 -8.33 -6.37 0.48
CA HIS A 357 -7.39 -5.24 0.48
C HIS A 357 -7.66 -4.24 1.62
N GLU A 358 -8.91 -4.06 2.00
CA GLU A 358 -9.25 -3.15 3.11
C GLU A 358 -8.78 -3.73 4.46
N ASP A 359 -8.82 -5.07 4.64
CA ASP A 359 -8.26 -5.74 5.81
C ASP A 359 -6.72 -5.58 5.85
N PHE A 360 -6.04 -5.69 4.71
CA PHE A 360 -4.61 -5.39 4.60
C PHE A 360 -4.31 -3.92 4.96
N ALA A 361 -5.10 -2.98 4.45
CA ALA A 361 -4.94 -1.57 4.77
C ALA A 361 -5.15 -1.28 6.26
N VAL A 362 -6.16 -1.90 6.87
CA VAL A 362 -6.40 -1.81 8.32
C VAL A 362 -5.25 -2.42 9.11
N ARG A 363 -4.72 -3.58 8.67
CA ARG A 363 -3.55 -4.22 9.30
C ARG A 363 -2.34 -3.29 9.34
N THR A 364 -2.16 -2.52 8.31
CA THR A 364 -1.00 -1.64 8.12
C THR A 364 -1.16 -0.31 8.85
N MET A 365 -2.29 0.36 8.68
CA MET A 365 -2.50 1.74 9.14
C MET A 365 -3.63 1.89 10.18
N GLY A 366 -4.39 0.84 10.47
CA GLY A 366 -5.64 0.93 11.23
C GLY A 366 -6.79 1.55 10.43
N MET A 367 -6.58 1.86 9.15
CA MET A 367 -7.54 2.57 8.28
C MET A 367 -7.58 1.94 6.89
N PRO A 368 -8.75 1.94 6.23
CA PRO A 368 -8.85 1.54 4.83
C PRO A 368 -8.20 2.56 3.89
N GLY A 369 -7.96 2.14 2.63
CA GLY A 369 -7.54 3.03 1.54
C GLY A 369 -6.04 3.13 1.32
N LEU A 370 -5.24 2.16 1.75
CA LEU A 370 -3.81 2.06 1.46
C LEU A 370 -3.57 1.73 -0.03
N GLY A 371 -2.55 2.35 -0.64
CA GLY A 371 -2.15 2.08 -2.03
C GLY A 371 -1.06 1.04 -2.20
N ALA A 372 -0.42 0.59 -1.11
CA ALA A 372 0.63 -0.42 -1.14
C ALA A 372 0.07 -1.82 -1.42
N LEU A 373 0.94 -2.73 -1.83
CA LEU A 373 0.65 -4.15 -2.08
C LEU A 373 1.23 -5.05 -0.98
N GLY A 374 2.27 -4.60 -0.31
CA GLY A 374 2.91 -5.18 0.84
C GLY A 374 3.45 -4.11 1.78
N VAL A 375 3.72 -4.45 3.03
CA VAL A 375 4.37 -3.59 4.03
C VAL A 375 5.11 -4.44 5.05
N THR A 376 6.33 -4.05 5.38
CA THR A 376 7.20 -4.73 6.35
C THR A 376 7.35 -3.94 7.65
N PHE A 377 7.19 -4.63 8.79
CA PHE A 377 7.35 -4.11 10.15
C PHE A 377 8.51 -4.80 10.91
N GLY A 378 9.63 -4.98 10.27
CA GLY A 378 10.75 -5.76 10.81
C GLY A 378 10.62 -7.24 10.50
N TYR A 379 10.20 -8.08 11.43
CA TYR A 379 9.99 -9.52 11.19
C TYR A 379 8.58 -9.89 10.71
N VAL A 380 7.69 -8.93 10.63
CA VAL A 380 6.31 -9.13 10.18
C VAL A 380 6.09 -8.42 8.85
N VAL A 381 5.60 -9.14 7.89
CA VAL A 381 5.18 -8.67 6.57
C VAL A 381 3.68 -8.87 6.44
N ALA A 382 2.95 -7.85 6.04
CA ALA A 382 1.57 -7.93 5.63
C ALA A 382 1.48 -7.65 4.13
N MET A 383 0.69 -8.41 3.37
CA MET A 383 0.53 -8.19 1.93
C MET A 383 -0.84 -8.62 1.43
N ASP A 384 -1.21 -8.11 0.26
CA ASP A 384 -2.40 -8.57 -0.45
C ASP A 384 -2.27 -10.04 -0.90
N SER A 385 -3.39 -10.74 -0.91
CA SER A 385 -3.49 -12.01 -1.63
C SER A 385 -3.68 -11.76 -3.13
N PRO A 386 -3.14 -12.63 -3.99
CA PRO A 386 -3.46 -12.60 -5.43
C PRO A 386 -4.96 -12.73 -5.71
N SER A 387 -5.74 -13.35 -4.82
CA SER A 387 -7.20 -13.45 -4.94
C SER A 387 -7.92 -12.12 -4.68
N GLY A 388 -7.31 -11.21 -3.95
CA GLY A 388 -7.84 -9.88 -3.60
C GLY A 388 -7.65 -8.82 -4.68
N ARG A 389 -7.00 -9.18 -5.80
CA ARG A 389 -6.68 -8.25 -6.88
C ARG A 389 -7.23 -8.73 -8.23
N PRO A 390 -7.55 -7.81 -9.14
CA PRO A 390 -7.90 -8.19 -10.50
C PRO A 390 -6.78 -9.02 -11.15
N PRO A 391 -7.11 -10.06 -11.94
CA PRO A 391 -6.11 -10.89 -12.60
C PRO A 391 -5.13 -10.06 -13.44
N GLY A 392 -3.83 -10.33 -13.30
CA GLY A 392 -2.77 -9.67 -14.05
C GLY A 392 -2.31 -8.31 -13.51
N THR A 393 -2.96 -7.76 -12.45
CA THR A 393 -2.57 -6.46 -11.88
C THR A 393 -1.57 -6.56 -10.73
N PHE A 394 -1.34 -7.77 -10.22
CA PHE A 394 -0.52 -8.02 -9.06
C PHE A 394 0.43 -9.20 -9.30
N HIS A 395 1.69 -9.03 -8.97
CA HIS A 395 2.70 -10.09 -8.98
C HIS A 395 3.14 -10.36 -7.54
N TRP A 396 2.45 -11.29 -6.88
CA TRP A 396 2.62 -11.50 -5.44
C TRP A 396 4.03 -11.95 -5.05
N ALA A 397 4.71 -12.71 -5.91
CA ALA A 397 6.06 -13.16 -5.59
C ALA A 397 7.09 -12.02 -5.62
N SER A 398 7.05 -11.11 -6.62
CA SER A 398 7.95 -9.94 -6.61
C SER A 398 7.70 -9.07 -5.38
N THR A 399 6.42 -8.82 -5.03
CA THR A 399 6.06 -8.09 -3.82
C THR A 399 6.59 -8.78 -2.55
N MET A 400 6.48 -10.10 -2.45
CA MET A 400 7.00 -10.82 -1.30
C MET A 400 8.54 -10.73 -1.20
N TRP A 401 9.26 -10.81 -2.31
CA TRP A 401 10.72 -10.63 -2.33
C TRP A 401 11.11 -9.20 -1.95
N HIS A 402 10.39 -8.21 -2.47
CA HIS A 402 10.54 -6.80 -2.07
C HIS A 402 10.41 -6.65 -0.54
N GLU A 403 9.33 -7.14 0.03
CA GLU A 403 9.08 -7.05 1.47
C GLU A 403 10.10 -7.83 2.31
N LEU A 404 10.52 -9.00 1.84
CA LEU A 404 11.56 -9.78 2.51
C LEU A 404 12.94 -9.10 2.45
N SER A 405 13.26 -8.32 1.41
CA SER A 405 14.44 -7.47 1.39
C SER A 405 14.44 -6.47 2.54
N HIS A 406 13.28 -5.82 2.77
CA HIS A 406 13.13 -4.92 3.92
C HIS A 406 13.35 -5.63 5.26
N VAL A 407 12.92 -6.89 5.42
CA VAL A 407 13.19 -7.65 6.66
C VAL A 407 14.68 -7.66 6.97
N TYR A 408 15.53 -7.94 5.98
CA TYR A 408 16.99 -7.96 6.18
C TYR A 408 17.54 -6.55 6.44
N VAL A 409 17.25 -5.60 5.56
CA VAL A 409 17.84 -4.26 5.60
C VAL A 409 17.44 -3.51 6.88
N LEU A 410 16.17 -3.59 7.30
CA LEU A 410 15.71 -2.95 8.53
C LEU A 410 16.38 -3.54 9.77
N ASN A 411 16.50 -4.88 9.85
CA ASN A 411 17.14 -5.51 11.00
C ASN A 411 18.66 -5.28 11.01
N MET A 412 19.34 -5.32 9.87
CA MET A 412 20.78 -5.02 9.77
C MET A 412 21.11 -3.59 10.18
N THR A 413 20.19 -2.65 9.96
CA THR A 413 20.40 -1.23 10.23
C THR A 413 19.77 -0.76 11.55
N ASN A 414 19.17 -1.65 12.33
CA ASN A 414 18.34 -1.28 13.49
C ASN A 414 17.35 -0.17 13.12
N PHE A 415 16.71 -0.29 11.95
CA PHE A 415 15.73 0.65 11.39
C PHE A 415 16.25 2.08 11.14
N ARG A 416 17.59 2.27 10.98
CA ARG A 416 18.20 3.57 10.70
C ARG A 416 18.42 3.86 9.22
N VAL A 417 18.15 2.89 8.35
CA VAL A 417 18.28 3.06 6.90
C VAL A 417 17.30 4.14 6.40
N PRO A 418 17.72 5.08 5.54
CA PRO A 418 16.83 6.05 4.92
C PRO A 418 15.85 5.34 3.98
N ARG A 419 14.67 5.94 3.81
CA ARG A 419 13.58 5.30 3.08
C ARG A 419 13.94 5.06 1.61
N TRP A 420 14.52 6.05 0.95
CA TRP A 420 14.93 5.90 -0.45
C TRP A 420 15.82 4.69 -0.68
N PHE A 421 16.78 4.45 0.23
CA PHE A 421 17.75 3.39 0.05
C PHE A 421 17.14 1.99 0.29
N THR A 422 16.30 1.84 1.30
CA THR A 422 15.65 0.55 1.55
C THR A 422 14.62 0.21 0.46
N GLU A 423 13.86 1.21 -0.06
CA GLU A 423 12.94 1.02 -1.17
C GLU A 423 13.71 0.75 -2.48
N GLY A 424 14.80 1.51 -2.72
CA GLY A 424 15.65 1.30 -3.89
C GLY A 424 16.32 -0.07 -3.92
N LEU A 425 16.80 -0.56 -2.77
CA LEU A 425 17.34 -1.93 -2.66
C LEU A 425 16.25 -2.97 -2.92
N ALA A 426 15.04 -2.79 -2.40
CA ALA A 426 13.97 -3.74 -2.59
C ALA A 426 13.57 -3.86 -4.08
N VAL A 427 13.48 -2.74 -4.80
CA VAL A 427 13.26 -2.71 -6.26
C VAL A 427 14.43 -3.36 -7.02
N HIS A 428 15.68 -3.06 -6.62
CA HIS A 428 16.87 -3.70 -7.16
C HIS A 428 16.84 -5.23 -7.00
N GLU A 429 16.38 -5.73 -5.84
CA GLU A 429 16.26 -7.16 -5.58
C GLU A 429 15.20 -7.83 -6.43
N GLU A 430 14.07 -7.17 -6.74
CA GLU A 430 13.08 -7.71 -7.68
C GLU A 430 13.71 -7.96 -9.06
N THR A 431 14.46 -7.00 -9.57
CA THR A 431 15.18 -7.11 -10.86
C THR A 431 16.26 -8.21 -10.82
N ALA A 432 16.96 -8.34 -9.68
CA ALA A 432 18.00 -9.34 -9.49
C ALA A 432 17.47 -10.78 -9.47
N VAL A 433 16.22 -10.98 -9.03
CA VAL A 433 15.54 -12.29 -9.05
C VAL A 433 15.18 -12.68 -10.48
N SER A 434 14.56 -11.76 -11.20
CA SER A 434 14.20 -11.94 -12.60
C SER A 434 13.98 -10.57 -13.25
N PRO A 435 14.58 -10.27 -14.42
CA PRO A 435 14.45 -8.96 -15.07
C PRO A 435 13.00 -8.53 -15.33
N GLU A 436 12.12 -9.50 -15.62
CA GLU A 436 10.69 -9.22 -15.84
C GLU A 436 9.90 -8.90 -14.57
N TRP A 437 10.51 -9.06 -13.38
CA TRP A 437 9.91 -8.67 -12.08
C TRP A 437 10.20 -7.21 -11.74
N GLY A 438 11.29 -6.67 -12.26
CA GLY A 438 11.78 -5.34 -11.96
C GLY A 438 10.82 -4.22 -12.37
N ASP A 439 11.13 -3.04 -11.87
CA ASP A 439 10.36 -1.84 -12.19
C ASP A 439 10.63 -1.38 -13.63
N ARG A 440 9.58 -0.89 -14.28
CA ARG A 440 9.58 -0.46 -15.67
C ARG A 440 9.39 1.05 -15.78
N LEU A 441 9.84 1.59 -16.88
CA LEU A 441 9.65 3.00 -17.19
C LEU A 441 8.14 3.30 -17.41
N ASP A 442 7.49 3.81 -16.39
CA ASP A 442 6.06 4.17 -16.41
C ASP A 442 5.86 5.53 -17.11
N PRO A 443 4.71 5.77 -17.78
CA PRO A 443 4.39 7.08 -18.36
C PRO A 443 4.52 8.27 -17.40
N HIS A 444 4.25 8.09 -16.12
CA HIS A 444 4.42 9.16 -15.11
C HIS A 444 5.89 9.46 -14.85
N VAL A 445 6.72 8.42 -14.85
CA VAL A 445 8.19 8.55 -14.73
C VAL A 445 8.75 9.28 -15.96
N ILE A 446 8.33 8.90 -17.16
CA ILE A 446 8.72 9.60 -18.40
C ILE A 446 8.38 11.10 -18.31
N MET A 447 7.18 11.43 -17.85
CA MET A 447 6.77 12.82 -17.67
C MET A 447 7.59 13.53 -16.59
N ALA A 448 7.91 12.86 -15.48
CA ALA A 448 8.75 13.44 -14.43
C ALA A 448 10.18 13.71 -14.93
N ILE A 449 10.77 12.83 -15.73
CA ILE A 449 12.06 13.04 -16.38
C ILE A 449 12.02 14.25 -17.32
N LYS A 450 10.99 14.33 -18.19
CA LYS A 450 10.78 15.47 -19.12
C LYS A 450 10.62 16.80 -18.39
N ASP A 451 9.87 16.79 -17.30
CA ASP A 451 9.56 17.97 -16.49
C ASP A 451 10.67 18.32 -15.48
N LYS A 452 11.75 17.51 -15.40
CA LYS A 452 12.86 17.66 -14.45
C LYS A 452 12.40 17.67 -12.98
N LYS A 453 11.55 16.73 -12.63
CA LYS A 453 10.92 16.59 -11.29
C LYS A 453 11.58 15.49 -10.44
N LEU A 454 12.65 14.87 -10.92
CA LEU A 454 13.41 13.92 -10.13
C LEU A 454 14.14 14.66 -8.99
N LEU A 455 14.31 13.98 -7.86
CA LEU A 455 14.88 14.57 -6.65
C LEU A 455 16.39 14.26 -6.54
N PRO A 456 17.17 15.17 -5.96
CA PRO A 456 18.54 14.84 -5.55
C PRO A 456 18.52 13.69 -4.52
N VAL A 457 19.56 12.85 -4.53
CA VAL A 457 19.67 11.67 -3.64
C VAL A 457 19.53 12.04 -2.16
N ALA A 458 20.02 13.22 -1.77
CA ALA A 458 19.92 13.73 -0.39
C ALA A 458 18.50 14.11 0.03
N GLU A 459 17.59 14.34 -0.92
CA GLU A 459 16.20 14.77 -0.68
C GLU A 459 15.16 13.70 -1.05
N LEU A 460 15.60 12.55 -1.56
CA LEU A 460 14.69 11.56 -2.14
C LEU A 460 13.71 10.94 -1.14
N ASP A 461 14.06 10.89 0.16
CA ASP A 461 13.13 10.46 1.23
C ASP A 461 11.82 11.26 1.23
N ARG A 462 11.89 12.56 0.90
CA ARG A 462 10.71 13.44 0.86
C ARG A 462 9.68 12.99 -0.17
N GLY A 463 10.12 12.43 -1.29
CA GLY A 463 9.23 11.93 -2.33
C GLY A 463 8.35 10.76 -1.89
N PHE A 464 8.77 10.02 -0.85
CA PHE A 464 7.99 8.95 -0.25
C PHE A 464 7.09 9.41 0.90
N VAL A 465 7.57 10.35 1.72
CA VAL A 465 6.90 10.74 2.97
C VAL A 465 5.87 11.84 2.73
N ARG A 466 6.21 12.82 1.90
CA ARG A 466 5.36 13.99 1.64
C ARG A 466 5.41 14.39 0.16
N PRO A 467 4.74 13.64 -0.70
CA PRO A 467 4.77 13.88 -2.14
C PRO A 467 4.15 15.22 -2.51
N GLU A 468 4.81 15.97 -3.39
CA GLU A 468 4.35 17.27 -3.90
C GLU A 468 3.29 17.14 -5.01
N TYR A 469 3.24 15.99 -5.69
CA TYR A 469 2.27 15.70 -6.74
C TYR A 469 1.81 14.24 -6.68
N PRO A 470 0.61 13.91 -7.19
CA PRO A 470 -0.06 12.62 -6.93
C PRO A 470 0.70 11.37 -7.34
N THR A 471 1.64 11.46 -8.29
CA THR A 471 2.39 10.30 -8.81
C THR A 471 3.84 10.28 -8.32
N GLN A 472 4.24 11.20 -7.44
CA GLN A 472 5.63 11.32 -7.00
C GLN A 472 6.13 10.07 -6.29
N VAL A 473 5.30 9.41 -5.50
CA VAL A 473 5.69 8.17 -4.82
C VAL A 473 6.12 7.09 -5.83
N VAL A 474 5.37 6.91 -6.93
CA VAL A 474 5.73 5.97 -8.00
C VAL A 474 7.06 6.37 -8.66
N VAL A 475 7.23 7.67 -8.91
CA VAL A 475 8.48 8.20 -9.48
C VAL A 475 9.65 7.95 -8.53
N SER A 476 9.46 8.14 -7.22
CA SER A 476 10.51 7.93 -6.21
C SER A 476 10.91 6.46 -6.07
N TYR A 477 9.99 5.50 -6.21
CA TYR A 477 10.32 4.08 -6.27
C TYR A 477 11.24 3.77 -7.46
N PHE A 478 10.85 4.21 -8.65
CA PHE A 478 11.67 4.04 -9.86
C PHE A 478 13.05 4.70 -9.69
N GLU A 479 13.09 5.95 -9.23
CA GLU A 479 14.32 6.71 -9.04
C GLU A 479 15.27 6.03 -8.05
N ALA A 480 14.75 5.60 -6.91
CA ALA A 480 15.52 4.90 -5.88
C ALA A 480 16.05 3.55 -6.38
N GLY A 481 15.22 2.76 -7.07
CA GLY A 481 15.62 1.50 -7.69
C GLY A 481 16.75 1.70 -8.69
N ARG A 482 16.61 2.66 -9.61
CA ARG A 482 17.64 2.98 -10.60
C ARG A 482 18.91 3.55 -9.98
N MET A 483 18.84 4.28 -8.86
CA MET A 483 20.04 4.68 -8.12
C MET A 483 20.78 3.48 -7.54
N CYS A 484 20.08 2.50 -6.96
CA CYS A 484 20.71 1.28 -6.48
C CYS A 484 21.29 0.44 -7.61
N ASP A 485 20.59 0.29 -8.74
CA ASP A 485 21.11 -0.36 -9.96
C ASP A 485 22.37 0.33 -10.47
N TYR A 486 22.38 1.67 -10.50
CA TYR A 486 23.51 2.46 -10.92
C TYR A 486 24.72 2.29 -9.98
N ILE A 487 24.48 2.29 -8.66
CA ILE A 487 25.56 2.07 -7.68
C ILE A 487 26.14 0.66 -7.84
N ASP A 488 25.29 -0.36 -8.00
CA ASP A 488 25.78 -1.74 -8.23
C ASP A 488 26.59 -1.85 -9.53
N SER A 489 26.14 -1.23 -10.62
CA SER A 489 26.81 -1.28 -11.91
C SER A 489 28.17 -0.59 -11.92
N GLU A 490 28.32 0.54 -11.21
CA GLU A 490 29.54 1.36 -11.23
C GLU A 490 30.55 0.98 -10.14
N TRP A 491 30.07 0.58 -8.94
CA TRP A 491 30.93 0.29 -7.78
C TRP A 491 30.76 -1.12 -7.24
N GLY A 492 29.72 -1.85 -7.67
CA GLY A 492 29.45 -3.24 -7.30
C GLY A 492 28.68 -3.41 -6.00
N TRP A 493 28.01 -4.56 -5.85
CA TRP A 493 27.24 -4.95 -4.68
C TRP A 493 27.94 -4.73 -3.32
N PRO A 494 29.28 -4.98 -3.17
CA PRO A 494 29.95 -4.73 -1.90
C PRO A 494 29.83 -3.30 -1.38
N LYS A 495 29.62 -2.32 -2.27
CA LYS A 495 29.40 -0.92 -1.86
C LYS A 495 28.00 -0.69 -1.34
N LEU A 496 26.98 -1.25 -1.96
CA LEU A 496 25.63 -1.23 -1.42
C LEU A 496 25.59 -1.87 -0.02
N LEU A 497 26.28 -2.99 0.16
CA LEU A 497 26.38 -3.66 1.47
C LEU A 497 27.12 -2.79 2.51
N ALA A 498 28.20 -2.11 2.11
CA ALA A 498 28.92 -1.19 3.00
C ALA A 498 28.04 0.01 3.39
N MET A 499 27.24 0.55 2.47
CA MET A 499 26.26 1.61 2.76
C MET A 499 25.22 1.17 3.79
N ILE A 500 24.74 -0.08 3.74
CA ILE A 500 23.84 -0.63 4.79
C ILE A 500 24.51 -0.55 6.16
N HIS A 501 25.77 -0.94 6.27
CA HIS A 501 26.51 -0.89 7.54
C HIS A 501 26.74 0.54 8.04
N ASP A 502 26.95 1.50 7.15
CA ASP A 502 27.11 2.90 7.52
C ASP A 502 25.81 3.52 8.02
N PHE A 503 24.69 3.22 7.36
CA PHE A 503 23.35 3.61 7.85
C PHE A 503 23.04 2.98 9.22
N ALA A 504 23.47 1.74 9.47
CA ALA A 504 23.38 1.13 10.80
C ALA A 504 24.12 1.95 11.88
N GLY A 505 25.21 2.60 11.49
CA GLY A 505 25.98 3.52 12.34
C GLY A 505 25.37 4.92 12.49
N GLY A 506 24.23 5.20 11.82
CA GLY A 506 23.55 6.49 11.89
C GLY A 506 24.11 7.56 10.94
N ALA A 507 24.92 7.17 9.94
CA ALA A 507 25.42 8.10 8.94
C ALA A 507 24.27 8.60 8.04
N SER A 508 24.36 9.86 7.61
CA SER A 508 23.41 10.46 6.68
C SER A 508 23.68 10.04 5.23
N THR A 509 22.69 10.18 4.33
CA THR A 509 22.87 9.89 2.89
C THR A 509 24.09 10.62 2.30
N PRO A 510 24.30 11.93 2.49
CA PRO A 510 25.49 12.61 1.98
C PRO A 510 26.81 12.00 2.49
N GLU A 511 26.91 11.70 3.78
CA GLU A 511 28.11 11.11 4.38
C GLU A 511 28.41 9.72 3.81
N VAL A 512 27.37 8.90 3.62
CA VAL A 512 27.52 7.55 3.05
C VAL A 512 27.97 7.61 1.60
N ILE A 513 27.39 8.49 0.79
CA ILE A 513 27.78 8.70 -0.61
C ILE A 513 29.25 9.13 -0.70
N GLU A 514 29.66 10.14 0.09
CA GLU A 514 31.07 10.59 0.07
C GLU A 514 32.04 9.49 0.52
N LYS A 515 31.71 8.78 1.58
CA LYS A 515 32.56 7.75 2.16
C LYS A 515 32.69 6.54 1.25
N GLU A 516 31.58 5.99 0.77
CA GLU A 516 31.60 4.71 0.08
C GLU A 516 31.84 4.84 -1.43
N LEU A 517 31.36 5.90 -2.06
CA LEU A 517 31.51 6.11 -3.50
C LEU A 517 32.69 7.05 -3.84
N GLY A 518 33.22 7.79 -2.84
CA GLY A 518 34.37 8.69 -3.03
C GLY A 518 34.05 9.96 -3.82
N ILE A 519 32.76 10.32 -3.93
CA ILE A 519 32.28 11.49 -4.66
C ILE A 519 31.23 12.23 -3.82
N LYS A 520 31.06 13.52 -4.07
CA LYS A 520 30.00 14.31 -3.41
C LYS A 520 28.61 13.95 -3.94
N PRO A 521 27.55 14.15 -3.15
CA PRO A 521 26.17 13.89 -3.57
C PRO A 521 25.80 14.59 -4.88
N GLU A 522 26.20 15.83 -5.07
CA GLU A 522 25.89 16.58 -6.29
C GLU A 522 26.59 16.02 -7.54
N GLU A 523 27.79 15.46 -7.38
CA GLU A 523 28.48 14.78 -8.47
C GLU A 523 27.86 13.40 -8.74
N PHE A 524 27.37 12.70 -7.69
CA PHE A 524 26.59 11.48 -7.84
C PHE A 524 25.33 11.75 -8.66
N ASP A 525 24.52 12.73 -8.25
CA ASP A 525 23.28 13.11 -8.94
C ASP A 525 23.53 13.45 -10.42
N LYS A 526 24.58 14.22 -10.69
CA LYS A 526 24.96 14.57 -12.06
C LYS A 526 25.32 13.34 -12.90
N ARG A 527 26.09 12.39 -12.36
CA ARG A 527 26.49 11.16 -13.06
C ARG A 527 25.29 10.24 -13.26
N PHE A 528 24.51 10.03 -12.22
CA PHE A 528 23.27 9.24 -12.27
C PHE A 528 22.31 9.80 -13.32
N MET A 529 22.03 11.10 -13.29
CA MET A 529 21.15 11.74 -14.27
C MET A 529 21.67 11.63 -15.71
N ALA A 530 22.99 11.66 -15.91
CA ALA A 530 23.58 11.44 -17.23
C ALA A 530 23.36 10.00 -17.70
N ALA A 531 23.58 9.01 -16.83
CA ALA A 531 23.37 7.60 -17.12
C ALA A 531 21.88 7.31 -17.41
N LEU A 532 20.97 7.75 -16.53
CA LEU A 532 19.53 7.58 -16.68
C LEU A 532 19.02 8.25 -17.96
N THR A 533 19.51 9.46 -18.29
CA THR A 533 19.12 10.15 -19.52
C THR A 533 19.61 9.38 -20.75
N ALA A 534 20.82 8.82 -20.73
CA ALA A 534 21.32 8.02 -21.84
C ALA A 534 20.51 6.74 -22.05
N GLU A 535 20.16 6.05 -20.96
CA GLU A 535 19.35 4.83 -20.96
C GLU A 535 17.95 5.10 -21.51
N THR A 536 17.27 6.11 -20.97
CA THR A 536 15.85 6.37 -21.26
C THR A 536 15.62 7.26 -22.50
N LYS A 537 16.69 7.82 -23.09
CA LYS A 537 16.62 8.83 -24.14
C LYS A 537 15.64 8.50 -25.26
N LYS A 538 15.70 7.29 -25.79
CA LYS A 538 14.90 6.87 -26.93
C LYS A 538 13.41 6.92 -26.60
N THR A 539 13.05 6.40 -25.46
CA THR A 539 11.66 6.36 -24.98
C THR A 539 11.17 7.75 -24.61
N VAL A 540 11.95 8.50 -23.83
CA VAL A 540 11.59 9.85 -23.37
C VAL A 540 11.41 10.82 -24.52
N ASP A 541 12.35 10.84 -25.48
CA ASP A 541 12.28 11.71 -26.67
C ASP A 541 11.14 11.30 -27.62
N GLY A 542 10.91 9.99 -27.79
CA GLY A 542 9.91 9.43 -28.69
C GLY A 542 8.49 9.30 -28.10
N PHE A 543 8.32 9.56 -26.79
CA PHE A 543 7.08 9.25 -26.06
C PHE A 543 5.82 9.91 -26.65
N ASP A 544 5.90 11.18 -27.01
CA ASP A 544 4.73 11.90 -27.55
C ASP A 544 4.32 11.37 -28.93
N GLU A 545 5.31 11.04 -29.77
CA GLU A 545 5.08 10.40 -31.09
C GLU A 545 4.52 8.99 -30.89
N TRP A 546 5.13 8.19 -30.02
CA TRP A 546 4.65 6.86 -29.66
C TRP A 546 3.18 6.91 -29.21
N ARG A 547 2.82 7.80 -28.28
CA ARG A 547 1.45 7.96 -27.78
C ARG A 547 0.45 8.34 -28.85
N LYS A 548 0.86 9.20 -29.82
CA LYS A 548 0.04 9.57 -30.97
C LYS A 548 -0.19 8.38 -31.89
N ASN A 549 0.87 7.68 -32.23
CA ASN A 549 0.82 6.55 -33.17
C ASN A 549 0.11 5.33 -32.56
N LEU A 550 0.23 5.08 -31.25
CA LEU A 550 -0.55 4.05 -30.56
C LEU A 550 -2.07 4.26 -30.72
N LYS A 551 -2.55 5.50 -30.73
CA LYS A 551 -3.96 5.81 -31.01
C LYS A 551 -4.34 5.44 -32.45
N THR A 552 -3.45 5.62 -33.41
CA THR A 552 -3.64 5.21 -34.80
C THR A 552 -3.75 3.69 -34.90
N VAL A 553 -2.80 2.96 -34.30
CA VAL A 553 -2.83 1.49 -34.24
C VAL A 553 -4.13 0.96 -33.60
N ALA A 554 -4.60 1.61 -32.53
CA ALA A 554 -5.86 1.23 -31.89
C ALA A 554 -7.10 1.51 -32.78
N ALA A 555 -7.04 2.48 -33.67
CA ALA A 555 -8.09 2.72 -34.66
C ALA A 555 -8.05 1.66 -35.78
N GLU A 556 -6.86 1.37 -36.29
CA GLU A 556 -6.63 0.32 -37.31
C GLU A 556 -7.09 -1.06 -36.82
N TYR A 557 -6.87 -1.36 -35.51
CA TYR A 557 -7.40 -2.57 -34.86
C TYR A 557 -8.91 -2.64 -34.92
N LYS A 558 -9.62 -1.54 -34.64
CA LYS A 558 -11.08 -1.48 -34.72
C LYS A 558 -11.60 -1.63 -36.15
N ASP A 559 -10.86 -1.12 -37.14
CA ASP A 559 -11.20 -1.16 -38.53
C ASP A 559 -10.75 -2.48 -39.21
N HIS A 560 -10.08 -3.37 -38.46
CA HIS A 560 -9.49 -4.63 -38.93
C HIS A 560 -8.48 -4.45 -40.08
N ASP A 561 -7.80 -3.28 -40.14
CA ASP A 561 -6.73 -3.05 -41.09
C ASP A 561 -5.40 -3.62 -40.59
N TYR A 562 -5.32 -4.95 -40.57
CA TYR A 562 -4.17 -5.66 -40.06
C TYR A 562 -2.86 -5.35 -40.81
N GLY A 563 -2.95 -4.90 -42.06
CA GLY A 563 -1.78 -4.52 -42.85
C GLY A 563 -1.15 -3.21 -42.39
N ALA A 564 -1.97 -2.20 -42.18
CA ALA A 564 -1.55 -0.94 -41.59
C ALA A 564 -1.06 -1.14 -40.17
N MET A 565 -1.81 -1.88 -39.35
CA MET A 565 -1.50 -2.16 -37.95
C MET A 565 -0.12 -2.82 -37.78
N ILE A 566 0.23 -3.84 -38.55
CA ILE A 566 1.56 -4.47 -38.47
C ILE A 566 2.66 -3.46 -38.78
N ARG A 567 2.49 -2.63 -39.82
CA ARG A 567 3.48 -1.63 -40.19
C ARG A 567 3.66 -0.58 -39.11
N ASP A 568 2.55 -0.03 -38.60
CA ASP A 568 2.57 1.14 -37.71
C ASP A 568 2.88 0.74 -36.27
N ALA A 569 2.38 -0.40 -35.78
CA ALA A 569 2.74 -0.95 -34.48
C ALA A 569 4.21 -1.39 -34.42
N SER A 570 4.74 -2.04 -35.48
CA SER A 570 6.16 -2.40 -35.57
C SER A 570 7.06 -1.15 -35.53
N GLY A 571 6.61 -0.04 -36.10
CA GLY A 571 7.31 1.23 -36.12
C GLY A 571 7.48 1.86 -34.74
N ILE A 572 6.53 1.64 -33.83
CA ILE A 572 6.54 2.25 -32.49
C ILE A 572 6.93 1.28 -31.37
N ARG A 573 6.91 -0.03 -31.60
CA ARG A 573 7.23 -1.05 -30.60
C ARG A 573 8.54 -0.77 -29.88
N ASP A 574 9.60 -0.51 -30.64
CA ASP A 574 10.94 -0.33 -30.10
C ASP A 574 11.18 1.07 -29.52
N ILE A 575 10.23 2.01 -29.67
CA ILE A 575 10.32 3.33 -29.02
C ILE A 575 10.06 3.19 -27.52
N TYR A 576 9.08 2.38 -27.15
CA TYR A 576 8.70 2.18 -25.75
C TYR A 576 8.39 0.69 -25.49
N PRO A 577 9.43 -0.16 -25.41
CA PRO A 577 9.27 -1.60 -25.20
C PRO A 577 8.66 -1.95 -23.84
N ASP A 578 8.93 -1.18 -22.79
CA ASP A 578 8.45 -1.42 -21.43
C ASP A 578 6.92 -1.33 -21.29
N TYR A 579 6.22 -0.80 -22.32
CA TYR A 579 4.77 -0.65 -22.21
C TYR A 579 4.05 -1.97 -22.52
N VAL A 580 3.74 -2.71 -21.48
CA VAL A 580 3.02 -4.02 -21.54
C VAL A 580 1.60 -3.96 -20.95
N GLU A 581 1.10 -2.77 -20.67
CA GLU A 581 -0.23 -2.54 -20.12
C GLU A 581 -1.32 -2.76 -21.17
N VAL A 582 -2.58 -2.67 -20.74
CA VAL A 582 -3.73 -2.87 -21.66
C VAL A 582 -3.62 -1.97 -22.90
N GLY A 583 -3.77 -2.54 -24.08
CA GLY A 583 -3.63 -1.84 -25.34
C GLY A 583 -2.18 -1.66 -25.78
N ASN A 584 -1.28 -2.56 -25.38
CA ASN A 584 0.12 -2.58 -25.81
C ASN A 584 0.28 -3.04 -27.26
N VAL A 585 1.41 -2.68 -27.86
CA VAL A 585 1.72 -2.99 -29.25
C VAL A 585 1.90 -4.47 -29.54
N TYR A 586 2.34 -5.24 -28.56
CA TYR A 586 2.61 -6.68 -28.69
C TYR A 586 1.32 -7.46 -28.98
N GLN A 587 0.24 -7.16 -28.21
CA GLN A 587 -1.07 -7.77 -28.43
C GLN A 587 -1.65 -7.38 -29.79
N PHE A 588 -1.56 -6.09 -30.16
CA PHE A 588 -2.02 -5.65 -31.49
C PHE A 588 -1.27 -6.37 -32.61
N LEU A 589 0.05 -6.50 -32.52
CA LEU A 589 0.84 -7.23 -33.51
C LEU A 589 0.48 -8.71 -33.56
N ALA A 590 0.36 -9.35 -32.41
CA ALA A 590 0.01 -10.76 -32.31
C ALA A 590 -1.35 -11.03 -32.95
N ASP A 591 -2.37 -10.22 -32.63
CA ASP A 591 -3.72 -10.36 -33.21
C ASP A 591 -3.71 -10.15 -34.74
N ALA A 592 -2.94 -9.18 -35.23
CA ALA A 592 -2.81 -8.94 -36.67
C ALA A 592 -2.10 -10.07 -37.40
N TYR A 593 -1.04 -10.64 -36.83
CA TYR A 593 -0.34 -11.79 -37.38
C TYR A 593 -1.23 -13.03 -37.38
N LEU A 594 -2.00 -13.28 -36.33
CA LEU A 594 -2.98 -14.37 -36.28
C LEU A 594 -4.09 -14.23 -37.35
N ALA A 595 -4.58 -13.01 -37.53
CA ALA A 595 -5.57 -12.74 -38.59
C ALA A 595 -5.02 -12.99 -40.01
N LYS A 596 -3.68 -12.97 -40.16
CA LYS A 596 -2.97 -13.32 -41.41
C LYS A 596 -2.44 -14.75 -41.45
N ASP A 597 -2.81 -15.59 -40.49
CA ASP A 597 -2.35 -16.98 -40.35
C ASP A 597 -0.83 -17.12 -40.12
N ASP A 598 -0.17 -16.05 -39.63
CA ASP A 598 1.26 -16.06 -39.27
C ASP A 598 1.45 -16.31 -37.77
N LYS A 599 1.27 -17.56 -37.37
CA LYS A 599 1.39 -17.97 -35.96
C LYS A 599 2.80 -17.75 -35.39
N MET A 600 3.85 -17.93 -36.20
CA MET A 600 5.22 -17.78 -35.70
C MET A 600 5.55 -16.33 -35.39
N ALA A 601 5.10 -15.38 -36.19
CA ALA A 601 5.25 -13.96 -35.87
C ALA A 601 4.44 -13.56 -34.64
N ALA A 602 3.23 -14.10 -34.47
CA ALA A 602 2.40 -13.88 -33.31
C ALA A 602 3.09 -14.40 -32.00
N ILE A 603 3.65 -15.63 -32.05
CA ILE A 603 4.43 -16.18 -30.93
C ILE A 603 5.58 -15.23 -30.56
N ALA A 604 6.35 -14.79 -31.55
CA ALA A 604 7.51 -13.91 -31.30
C ALA A 604 7.14 -12.60 -30.62
N GLU A 605 6.01 -11.99 -30.97
CA GLU A 605 5.54 -10.76 -30.31
C GLU A 605 5.02 -11.03 -28.89
N LEU A 606 4.32 -12.13 -28.66
CA LEU A 606 3.84 -12.50 -27.33
C LEU A 606 4.99 -12.96 -26.40
N GLU A 607 6.04 -13.59 -26.94
CA GLU A 607 7.26 -13.87 -26.15
C GLU A 607 7.96 -12.59 -25.73
N ARG A 608 8.04 -11.58 -26.59
CA ARG A 608 8.55 -10.26 -26.21
C ARG A 608 7.70 -9.64 -25.09
N TYR A 609 6.37 -9.65 -25.25
CA TYR A 609 5.45 -9.21 -24.22
C TYR A 609 5.73 -9.88 -22.87
N ALA A 610 5.89 -11.20 -22.86
CA ALA A 610 6.17 -11.96 -21.65
C ALA A 610 7.55 -11.62 -21.03
N ASN A 611 8.57 -11.39 -21.87
CA ASN A 611 9.93 -11.06 -21.43
C ASN A 611 10.06 -9.61 -20.94
N GLU A 612 9.26 -8.70 -21.48
CA GLU A 612 9.13 -7.32 -20.96
C GLU A 612 8.23 -7.25 -19.71
N GLY A 613 7.87 -8.39 -19.10
CA GLY A 613 7.12 -8.47 -17.85
C GLY A 613 5.61 -8.28 -18.01
N GLY A 614 5.06 -8.63 -19.16
CA GLY A 614 3.61 -8.64 -19.38
C GLY A 614 2.92 -9.65 -18.48
N ARG A 615 1.84 -9.22 -17.81
CA ARG A 615 1.16 -9.97 -16.73
C ARG A 615 -0.28 -10.38 -17.04
N SER A 616 -0.79 -10.13 -18.26
CA SER A 616 -2.16 -10.50 -18.61
C SER A 616 -2.32 -12.02 -18.67
N PRO A 617 -3.18 -12.65 -17.85
CA PRO A 617 -3.39 -14.09 -17.89
C PRO A 617 -3.90 -14.58 -19.24
N ASP A 618 -4.79 -13.82 -19.88
CA ASP A 618 -5.34 -14.20 -21.18
C ASP A 618 -4.26 -14.20 -22.26
N THR A 619 -3.40 -13.20 -22.28
CA THR A 619 -2.29 -13.08 -23.24
C THR A 619 -1.26 -14.20 -23.04
N LEU A 620 -0.88 -14.50 -21.78
CA LEU A 620 0.07 -15.58 -21.49
C LEU A 620 -0.52 -16.97 -21.82
N LYS A 621 -1.82 -17.19 -21.56
CA LYS A 621 -2.51 -18.41 -21.95
C LYS A 621 -2.61 -18.55 -23.49
N GLN A 622 -2.81 -17.46 -24.20
CA GLN A 622 -2.79 -17.42 -25.67
C GLN A 622 -1.41 -17.81 -26.20
N LEU A 623 -0.34 -17.22 -25.66
CA LEU A 623 1.03 -17.60 -25.99
C LEU A 623 1.28 -19.09 -25.76
N ALA A 624 0.92 -19.60 -24.59
CA ALA A 624 1.09 -21.02 -24.28
C ALA A 624 0.32 -21.92 -25.25
N THR A 625 -0.88 -21.53 -25.68
CA THR A 625 -1.66 -22.29 -26.67
C THR A 625 -0.97 -22.34 -28.04
N LEU A 626 -0.45 -21.21 -28.49
CA LEU A 626 0.28 -21.16 -29.77
C LEU A 626 1.59 -21.96 -29.71
N LEU A 627 2.30 -21.93 -28.58
CA LEU A 627 3.49 -22.73 -28.38
C LEU A 627 3.20 -24.23 -28.34
N GLU A 628 2.10 -24.68 -27.74
CA GLU A 628 1.67 -26.09 -27.78
C GLU A 628 1.33 -26.53 -29.18
N GLU A 629 0.60 -25.69 -29.96
CA GLU A 629 0.28 -25.95 -31.36
C GLU A 629 1.52 -26.04 -32.25
N ALA A 630 2.58 -25.26 -31.92
CA ALA A 630 3.86 -25.33 -32.60
C ALA A 630 4.75 -26.51 -32.12
N GLY A 631 4.31 -27.27 -31.09
CA GLY A 631 5.04 -28.40 -30.53
C GLY A 631 6.03 -28.01 -29.38
N ASN A 632 6.10 -26.76 -29.01
CA ASN A 632 7.02 -26.20 -28.01
C ASN A 632 6.41 -26.33 -26.60
N ARG A 633 6.17 -27.58 -26.17
CA ARG A 633 5.46 -27.86 -24.91
C ARG A 633 6.18 -27.41 -23.67
N LYS A 634 7.52 -27.39 -23.69
CA LYS A 634 8.33 -26.97 -22.53
C LYS A 634 8.17 -25.46 -22.30
N GLU A 635 8.33 -24.69 -23.35
CA GLU A 635 8.16 -23.24 -23.35
C GLU A 635 6.73 -22.85 -22.96
N ALA A 636 5.73 -23.60 -23.45
CA ALA A 636 4.34 -23.41 -23.06
C ALA A 636 4.12 -23.63 -21.54
N ALA A 637 4.74 -24.67 -20.97
CA ALA A 637 4.67 -24.94 -19.53
C ALA A 637 5.36 -23.83 -18.73
N GLU A 638 6.53 -23.35 -19.16
CA GLU A 638 7.26 -22.26 -18.51
C GLU A 638 6.47 -20.94 -18.54
N VAL A 639 5.80 -20.61 -19.63
CA VAL A 639 4.93 -19.44 -19.73
C VAL A 639 3.72 -19.56 -18.78
N LEU A 640 3.09 -20.74 -18.72
CA LEU A 640 1.96 -20.97 -17.81
C LEU A 640 2.41 -20.95 -16.34
N ASP A 641 3.62 -21.45 -16.03
CA ASP A 641 4.14 -21.45 -14.65
C ASP A 641 4.33 -20.03 -14.12
N ARG A 642 4.63 -19.03 -14.96
CA ARG A 642 4.66 -17.61 -14.59
C ARG A 642 3.33 -17.12 -13.99
N LEU A 643 2.19 -17.68 -14.43
CA LEU A 643 0.87 -17.32 -13.91
C LEU A 643 0.68 -17.73 -12.44
N ASN A 644 1.42 -18.72 -11.95
CA ASN A 644 1.42 -19.08 -10.54
C ASN A 644 1.92 -17.94 -9.63
N TYR A 645 2.75 -17.04 -10.14
CA TYR A 645 3.26 -15.86 -9.43
C TYR A 645 2.39 -14.61 -9.61
N ILE A 646 1.40 -14.68 -10.52
CA ILE A 646 0.50 -13.57 -10.85
C ILE A 646 -0.91 -13.86 -10.33
N TYR A 647 -1.51 -14.98 -10.75
CA TYR A 647 -2.89 -15.32 -10.43
C TYR A 647 -3.06 -16.84 -10.25
N PRO A 648 -2.57 -17.42 -9.15
CA PRO A 648 -2.60 -18.87 -8.89
C PRO A 648 -3.98 -19.40 -8.52
N VAL A 649 -5.04 -18.61 -8.55
CA VAL A 649 -6.40 -19.02 -8.17
C VAL A 649 -7.22 -19.59 -9.34
N ASP A 650 -6.60 -19.79 -10.48
CA ASP A 650 -7.24 -20.30 -11.70
C ASP A 650 -7.11 -21.82 -11.80
N GLU A 651 -8.22 -22.58 -11.64
CA GLU A 651 -8.25 -24.02 -11.69
C GLU A 651 -7.80 -24.58 -13.05
N ASP A 652 -8.21 -23.96 -14.17
CA ASP A 652 -7.86 -24.44 -15.51
C ASP A 652 -6.36 -24.30 -15.80
N LEU A 653 -5.72 -23.27 -15.25
CA LEU A 653 -4.28 -23.12 -15.28
C LEU A 653 -3.59 -24.35 -14.69
N HIS A 654 -3.96 -24.72 -13.47
CA HIS A 654 -3.32 -25.82 -12.76
C HIS A 654 -3.54 -27.17 -13.43
N ARG A 655 -4.74 -27.41 -13.97
CA ARG A 655 -5.03 -28.63 -14.70
C ARG A 655 -4.16 -28.74 -15.96
N ARG A 656 -4.13 -27.68 -16.78
CA ARG A 656 -3.36 -27.65 -18.02
C ARG A 656 -1.86 -27.74 -17.76
N LEU A 657 -1.35 -27.00 -16.81
CA LEU A 657 0.06 -27.00 -16.44
C LEU A 657 0.49 -28.36 -15.84
N GLY A 658 -0.38 -28.98 -15.02
CA GLY A 658 -0.16 -30.32 -14.49
C GLY A 658 -0.04 -31.37 -15.60
N ASP A 659 -0.91 -31.32 -16.61
CA ASP A 659 -0.86 -32.22 -17.77
C ASP A 659 0.42 -32.00 -18.60
N LEU A 660 0.83 -30.77 -18.81
CA LEU A 660 2.08 -30.44 -19.52
C LEU A 660 3.30 -30.94 -18.74
N TRP A 661 3.42 -30.62 -17.45
CA TRP A 661 4.55 -31.06 -16.62
C TRP A 661 4.63 -32.60 -16.55
N LEU A 662 3.49 -33.28 -16.44
CA LEU A 662 3.47 -34.76 -16.44
C LEU A 662 3.97 -35.32 -17.78
N SER A 663 3.55 -34.72 -18.90
CA SER A 663 3.97 -35.14 -20.25
C SER A 663 5.46 -34.92 -20.49
N LEU A 664 6.05 -33.91 -19.85
CA LEU A 664 7.48 -33.57 -19.90
C LEU A 664 8.33 -34.35 -18.87
N GLY A 665 7.70 -35.18 -18.03
CA GLY A 665 8.38 -35.93 -16.99
C GLY A 665 8.73 -35.12 -15.72
N ASN A 666 8.30 -33.85 -15.62
CA ASN A 666 8.41 -33.07 -14.41
C ASN A 666 7.30 -33.48 -13.43
N THR A 667 7.52 -34.61 -12.74
CA THR A 667 6.52 -35.17 -11.81
C THR A 667 6.29 -34.31 -10.58
N ALA A 668 7.30 -33.57 -10.11
CA ALA A 668 7.18 -32.64 -8.97
C ALA A 668 6.25 -31.48 -9.32
N GLY A 669 6.45 -30.84 -10.46
CA GLY A 669 5.56 -29.81 -10.98
C GLY A 669 4.13 -30.32 -11.19
N ALA A 670 3.96 -31.50 -11.80
CA ALA A 670 2.64 -32.09 -12.03
C ALA A 670 1.90 -32.37 -10.71
N ILE A 671 2.58 -32.87 -9.68
CA ILE A 671 1.98 -33.14 -8.36
C ILE A 671 1.53 -31.83 -7.73
N ARG A 672 2.39 -30.79 -7.72
CA ARG A 672 2.06 -29.45 -7.20
C ARG A 672 0.77 -28.92 -7.85
N GLU A 673 0.71 -28.95 -9.17
CA GLU A 673 -0.43 -28.40 -9.91
C GLU A 673 -1.73 -29.18 -9.69
N TYR A 674 -1.68 -30.53 -9.67
CA TYR A 674 -2.90 -31.31 -9.41
C TYR A 674 -3.36 -31.21 -7.95
N GLN A 675 -2.46 -30.99 -6.99
CA GLN A 675 -2.83 -30.63 -5.61
C GLN A 675 -3.55 -29.28 -5.57
N ALA A 676 -3.07 -28.30 -6.33
CA ALA A 676 -3.73 -27.01 -6.46
C ALA A 676 -5.15 -27.13 -7.06
N VAL A 677 -5.37 -28.00 -8.06
CA VAL A 677 -6.72 -28.31 -8.57
C VAL A 677 -7.62 -28.82 -7.44
N LEU A 678 -7.14 -29.77 -6.65
CA LEU A 678 -7.92 -30.37 -5.53
C LEU A 678 -8.24 -29.33 -4.46
N ALA A 679 -7.30 -28.45 -4.13
CA ALA A 679 -7.50 -27.36 -3.17
C ALA A 679 -8.60 -26.36 -3.59
N LYS A 680 -8.96 -26.33 -4.87
CA LYS A 680 -10.07 -25.50 -5.41
C LYS A 680 -11.44 -26.20 -5.31
N ALA A 681 -11.53 -27.39 -4.74
CA ALA A 681 -12.75 -28.19 -4.72
C ALA A 681 -13.36 -28.38 -6.13
N PRO A 682 -12.67 -29.09 -7.03
CA PRO A 682 -13.00 -29.15 -8.45
C PRO A 682 -14.36 -29.79 -8.69
N THR A 683 -15.00 -29.44 -9.83
CA THR A 683 -16.29 -29.98 -10.23
C THR A 683 -16.25 -31.51 -10.43
N ASP A 684 -15.12 -32.05 -10.89
CA ASP A 684 -14.88 -33.51 -11.02
C ASP A 684 -13.72 -33.94 -10.11
N PRO A 685 -14.00 -34.19 -8.82
CA PRO A 685 -12.97 -34.63 -7.89
C PRO A 685 -12.40 -36.03 -8.25
N ALA A 686 -13.21 -36.91 -8.84
CA ALA A 686 -12.74 -38.23 -9.22
C ALA A 686 -11.65 -38.19 -10.30
N ALA A 687 -11.84 -37.40 -11.33
CA ALA A 687 -10.84 -37.19 -12.37
C ALA A 687 -9.60 -36.44 -11.85
N SER A 688 -9.79 -35.51 -10.92
CA SER A 688 -8.68 -34.75 -10.33
C SER A 688 -7.78 -35.64 -9.47
N HIS A 689 -8.34 -36.44 -8.55
CA HIS A 689 -7.61 -37.47 -7.80
C HIS A 689 -6.90 -38.48 -8.69
N PHE A 690 -7.57 -38.93 -9.77
CA PHE A 690 -6.96 -39.81 -10.76
C PHE A 690 -5.76 -39.16 -11.47
N SER A 691 -5.82 -37.90 -11.80
CA SER A 691 -4.69 -37.17 -12.41
C SER A 691 -3.51 -37.05 -11.45
N LEU A 692 -3.76 -36.77 -10.17
CA LEU A 692 -2.73 -36.75 -9.12
C LEU A 692 -2.14 -38.18 -8.92
N ALA A 693 -2.98 -39.19 -8.92
CA ALA A 693 -2.52 -40.61 -8.86
C ALA A 693 -1.58 -40.99 -10.02
N LYS A 694 -1.87 -40.52 -11.23
CA LYS A 694 -0.97 -40.70 -12.41
C LYS A 694 0.39 -40.04 -12.15
N ALA A 695 0.43 -38.84 -11.61
CA ALA A 695 1.65 -38.12 -11.30
C ALA A 695 2.47 -38.84 -10.21
N TYR A 696 1.83 -39.30 -9.12
CA TYR A 696 2.48 -40.08 -8.09
C TYR A 696 3.02 -41.40 -8.62
N ARG A 697 2.28 -42.14 -9.46
CA ARG A 697 2.76 -43.36 -10.11
C ARG A 697 4.01 -43.10 -10.94
N THR A 698 4.00 -42.03 -11.74
CA THR A 698 5.15 -41.65 -12.58
C THR A 698 6.36 -41.27 -11.73
N ALA A 699 6.12 -40.68 -10.55
CA ALA A 699 7.16 -40.36 -9.55
C ALA A 699 7.61 -41.59 -8.73
N ASN A 700 7.13 -42.82 -9.01
CA ASN A 700 7.37 -44.04 -8.23
C ASN A 700 6.88 -43.98 -6.77
N ARG A 701 5.91 -43.10 -6.47
CA ARG A 701 5.28 -43.00 -5.14
C ARG A 701 4.02 -43.84 -5.09
N THR A 702 4.20 -45.17 -5.09
CA THR A 702 3.11 -46.14 -5.30
C THR A 702 2.01 -46.05 -4.25
N ASP A 703 2.37 -45.87 -2.96
CA ASP A 703 1.38 -45.81 -1.88
C ASP A 703 0.53 -44.51 -2.00
N ALA A 704 1.15 -43.38 -2.22
CA ALA A 704 0.42 -42.15 -2.48
C ALA A 704 -0.50 -42.23 -3.73
N ALA A 705 -0.05 -42.92 -4.77
CA ALA A 705 -0.89 -43.17 -5.94
C ALA A 705 -2.11 -44.03 -5.60
N LYS A 706 -1.97 -45.08 -4.74
CA LYS A 706 -3.10 -45.89 -4.30
C LYS A 706 -4.09 -45.11 -3.45
N ASP A 707 -3.60 -44.24 -2.55
CA ASP A 707 -4.45 -43.42 -1.70
C ASP A 707 -5.31 -42.47 -2.56
N GLU A 708 -4.71 -41.83 -3.55
CA GLU A 708 -5.44 -40.95 -4.48
C GLU A 708 -6.45 -41.72 -5.36
N LEU A 709 -6.14 -42.96 -5.77
CA LEU A 709 -7.08 -43.83 -6.48
C LEU A 709 -8.27 -44.21 -5.62
N LEU A 710 -8.07 -44.47 -4.32
CA LEU A 710 -9.15 -44.73 -3.38
C LEU A 710 -10.06 -43.50 -3.23
N LEU A 711 -9.49 -42.29 -3.07
CA LEU A 711 -10.25 -41.04 -3.03
C LEU A 711 -11.02 -40.81 -4.34
N SER A 712 -10.40 -41.09 -5.50
CA SER A 712 -11.08 -41.04 -6.79
C SER A 712 -12.31 -41.97 -6.85
N LEU A 713 -12.19 -43.21 -6.30
CA LEU A 713 -13.27 -44.17 -6.25
C LEU A 713 -14.31 -43.88 -5.16
N GLU A 714 -13.92 -43.20 -4.10
CA GLU A 714 -14.86 -42.70 -3.09
C GLU A 714 -15.78 -41.62 -3.72
N ALA A 715 -15.19 -40.68 -4.47
CA ALA A 715 -15.95 -39.69 -5.20
C ALA A 715 -16.82 -40.29 -6.32
N ALA A 716 -16.31 -41.27 -7.05
CA ALA A 716 -17.05 -41.97 -8.13
C ALA A 716 -16.70 -43.46 -8.17
N PRO A 717 -17.47 -44.34 -7.49
CA PRO A 717 -17.19 -45.77 -7.43
C PRO A 717 -17.12 -46.48 -8.78
N GLY A 718 -17.83 -45.96 -9.79
CA GLY A 718 -17.85 -46.49 -11.16
C GLY A 718 -16.72 -45.97 -12.07
N PHE A 719 -15.77 -45.22 -11.57
CA PHE A 719 -14.72 -44.62 -12.40
C PHE A 719 -13.66 -45.64 -12.83
N ARG A 720 -13.91 -46.23 -13.99
CA ARG A 720 -13.12 -47.36 -14.53
C ARG A 720 -11.61 -47.10 -14.64
N PRO A 721 -11.13 -45.90 -15.03
CA PRO A 721 -9.69 -45.63 -15.09
C PRO A 721 -8.99 -45.86 -13.75
N ALA A 722 -9.59 -45.36 -12.64
CA ALA A 722 -9.03 -45.54 -11.28
C ALA A 722 -9.07 -47.01 -10.85
N GLN A 723 -10.18 -47.73 -11.08
CA GLN A 723 -10.28 -49.16 -10.79
C GLN A 723 -9.18 -49.95 -11.49
N LYS A 724 -8.96 -49.70 -12.80
CA LYS A 724 -7.93 -50.39 -13.57
C LYS A 724 -6.52 -50.13 -13.01
N MET A 725 -6.20 -48.86 -12.74
CA MET A 725 -4.87 -48.49 -12.23
C MET A 725 -4.63 -49.04 -10.84
N LEU A 726 -5.64 -49.04 -9.95
CA LEU A 726 -5.54 -49.61 -8.60
C LEU A 726 -5.24 -51.10 -8.66
N LEU A 727 -5.91 -51.85 -9.55
CA LEU A 727 -5.65 -53.26 -9.78
C LEU A 727 -4.23 -53.53 -10.33
N GLU A 728 -3.73 -52.66 -11.19
CA GLU A 728 -2.35 -52.76 -11.70
C GLU A 728 -1.31 -52.54 -10.60
N LEU A 729 -1.51 -51.58 -9.70
CA LEU A 729 -0.62 -51.27 -8.59
C LEU A 729 -0.72 -52.24 -7.39
N SER A 730 -1.73 -53.07 -7.38
CA SER A 730 -1.96 -54.09 -6.31
C SER A 730 -1.39 -55.47 -6.65
N LYS A 731 -0.88 -55.66 -7.86
CA LYS A 731 -0.17 -56.84 -8.32
C LYS A 731 1.33 -56.75 -8.00
#